data_6c887e85f453b5d7e77332d911dccdbb
#
_entry.id   6c887e85f453b5d7e77332d911dccdbb
#
_cell.length_a   1.000
_cell.length_b   1.000
_cell.length_c   1.000
_cell.angle_alpha   90.00
_cell.angle_beta   90.00
_cell.angle_gamma   90.00
#
_symmetry.space_group_name_H-M   'P 1'
#
loop_
_entity.id
_entity.type
_entity.pdbx_description
1 polymer ?
#
loop_
_entity_poly.entity_id
_entity_poly.type
_entity_poly.pdbx_seq_one_letter_code
_entity_poly.pdbx_strand_id
1 'polypeptide(L)'
;MAQEGDAYRCRWTSTPPKIDGLDTDPCWENATIVSNFRTAWIQGDSQSYDPQTTQAKLVWDRDYLYVWAKLKDKDIQANITQRDEQTWLDDCFELFLKPSKNHTGYYEFHVTPANTQMDLYIPERIGKAYALYKSQHEFDFQSAAQVDGTIEDRTDTDRAWQVEFKIAWKDFYPTGGRPTEGELWNYSLCRYDYDRAQEQPRLTSISPLKQPSFHRHEEFAEIQFIGPTFSRVPMTTSKVQGSPEPPPPFTTQEIPLSFALDHPIHLRAEPNSNFVWMITQKNPYGPSELFRFEHTLHDADRIGSATKQTIVQAESDRVHYDLCFDPEFPKKPYVFIGLNQSVDGIKPSRIERLEFDPDSIASSAIKLVASRTILQWPSDGHNGAAMTFGLDGMLYVTSGDGTTDSDTNLRGQDLTHLTAKVLRIDVSQSTEEQPYRIPPDNPFLDRANVRPETWSYGLRNPWRITTDSVSGRIWLGQNGQDIWEQVYLVEKGANYGWSVMEGASVFYANRQRGEEPFTPPVKDHHHSQARSLTGGIVYRGSNPQYERLTGAYIYGDYSTGKIWAIWHDGEKPSDAIEIADTPHAITGFATMNDGQIWVADHLGKSIVRLVANRAEDNSGRFPRLLSQTGLFEDVAKHRYAKGIVPYSVNSPLWSDGAHKERAFAIPQNDSQDQRIEFQNQFGWTFPNGTVLIKSFAIEEETGNPKTRRWIETRLMLR
;
A
#
# COMPACT_ATOMS: atom_id res chain seq x y z
N MET A 1 -12.15 29.44 -38.97
CA MET A 1 -12.20 28.03 -39.35
C MET A 1 -10.84 27.46 -38.94
N ALA A 2 -10.79 26.50 -38.04
CA ALA A 2 -9.57 25.80 -37.72
C ALA A 2 -9.14 24.97 -38.94
N GLN A 3 -7.86 25.02 -39.31
CA GLN A 3 -7.31 24.15 -40.35
C GLN A 3 -7.33 22.70 -39.88
N GLU A 4 -7.50 21.79 -40.83
CA GLU A 4 -7.44 20.34 -40.55
C GLU A 4 -6.08 20.00 -39.89
N GLY A 5 -6.09 19.60 -38.61
CA GLY A 5 -4.90 19.26 -37.85
C GLY A 5 -4.63 20.11 -36.59
N ASP A 6 -5.31 21.25 -36.41
CA ASP A 6 -5.14 22.07 -35.21
C ASP A 6 -6.13 21.65 -34.12
N ALA A 7 -5.66 21.57 -32.86
CA ALA A 7 -6.51 21.28 -31.70
C ALA A 7 -7.61 22.37 -31.55
N TYR A 8 -8.86 21.94 -31.23
CA TYR A 8 -9.93 22.88 -30.90
C TYR A 8 -9.54 23.67 -29.66
N ARG A 9 -9.60 24.99 -29.72
CA ARG A 9 -9.25 25.90 -28.63
C ARG A 9 -10.49 26.18 -27.77
N CYS A 10 -10.73 25.37 -26.74
CA CYS A 10 -11.79 25.57 -25.76
C CYS A 10 -11.40 26.74 -24.85
N ARG A 11 -12.08 27.85 -24.94
CA ARG A 11 -11.76 29.09 -24.24
C ARG A 11 -12.38 29.14 -22.85
N TRP A 12 -11.65 29.73 -21.91
CA TRP A 12 -12.19 30.08 -20.60
C TRP A 12 -13.28 31.15 -20.69
N THR A 13 -14.33 31.00 -19.88
CA THR A 13 -15.31 32.05 -19.64
C THR A 13 -15.33 32.50 -18.19
N SER A 14 -15.41 33.81 -17.95
CA SER A 14 -15.64 34.38 -16.63
C SER A 14 -17.13 34.60 -16.33
N THR A 15 -17.99 34.46 -17.36
CA THR A 15 -19.42 34.59 -17.28
C THR A 15 -20.09 33.31 -17.82
N PRO A 16 -20.41 32.36 -16.91
CA PRO A 16 -21.02 31.10 -17.32
C PRO A 16 -22.38 31.34 -18.01
N PRO A 17 -22.75 30.53 -19.02
CA PRO A 17 -24.04 30.64 -19.66
C PRO A 17 -25.19 30.20 -18.72
N LYS A 18 -26.36 30.69 -18.98
CA LYS A 18 -27.59 30.13 -18.43
C LYS A 18 -28.01 28.97 -19.34
N ILE A 19 -28.12 27.79 -18.76
CA ILE A 19 -28.49 26.60 -19.53
C ILE A 19 -29.97 26.68 -19.92
N ASP A 20 -30.24 27.23 -21.11
CA ASP A 20 -31.60 27.40 -21.66
C ASP A 20 -31.74 26.91 -23.12
N GLY A 21 -30.68 26.35 -23.68
CA GLY A 21 -30.64 25.77 -25.02
C GLY A 21 -30.23 26.74 -26.11
N LEU A 22 -29.92 28.00 -25.79
CA LEU A 22 -29.64 29.05 -26.74
C LEU A 22 -28.20 29.57 -26.64
N ASP A 23 -27.60 30.03 -27.75
CA ASP A 23 -26.28 30.63 -27.77
C ASP A 23 -26.29 32.17 -27.62
N THR A 24 -27.26 32.69 -26.88
CA THR A 24 -27.47 34.13 -26.71
C THR A 24 -26.60 34.75 -25.62
N ASP A 25 -25.96 33.93 -24.78
CA ASP A 25 -25.08 34.39 -23.72
C ASP A 25 -23.72 34.91 -24.24
N PRO A 26 -23.13 35.94 -23.61
CA PRO A 26 -21.91 36.57 -24.09
C PRO A 26 -20.71 35.62 -24.21
N CYS A 27 -20.66 34.51 -23.42
CA CYS A 27 -19.58 33.53 -23.50
C CYS A 27 -19.50 32.85 -24.88
N TRP A 28 -20.63 32.76 -25.61
CA TRP A 28 -20.70 32.12 -26.92
C TRP A 28 -20.22 32.99 -28.07
N GLU A 29 -20.16 34.30 -27.90
CA GLU A 29 -19.74 35.24 -28.97
C GLU A 29 -18.33 35.00 -29.46
N ASN A 30 -17.44 34.69 -28.52
CA ASN A 30 -16.00 34.47 -28.78
C ASN A 30 -15.59 33.00 -28.84
N ALA A 31 -16.54 32.09 -28.70
CA ALA A 31 -16.27 30.65 -28.78
C ALA A 31 -16.02 30.23 -30.25
N THR A 32 -15.04 29.41 -30.47
CA THR A 32 -14.75 28.87 -31.80
C THR A 32 -15.85 27.91 -32.21
N ILE A 33 -16.39 28.10 -33.43
CA ILE A 33 -17.43 27.22 -33.97
C ILE A 33 -16.77 25.95 -34.53
N VAL A 34 -17.28 24.79 -34.10
CA VAL A 34 -17.03 23.49 -34.70
C VAL A 34 -18.14 23.21 -35.71
N SER A 35 -17.78 23.04 -36.99
CA SER A 35 -18.76 22.78 -38.06
C SER A 35 -18.23 21.75 -39.09
N ASN A 36 -17.13 21.11 -38.79
CA ASN A 36 -16.47 20.13 -39.67
C ASN A 36 -17.00 18.69 -39.49
N PHE A 37 -18.32 18.58 -39.18
CA PHE A 37 -18.97 17.28 -39.13
C PHE A 37 -18.91 16.61 -40.52
N ARG A 38 -18.66 15.34 -40.54
CA ARG A 38 -18.60 14.51 -41.77
C ARG A 38 -19.32 13.18 -41.51
N THR A 39 -19.77 12.53 -42.58
CA THR A 39 -20.35 11.19 -42.43
C THR A 39 -19.34 10.26 -41.81
N ALA A 40 -19.72 9.56 -40.73
CA ALA A 40 -18.86 8.70 -40.01
C ALA A 40 -18.47 7.46 -40.83
N TRP A 41 -17.21 7.02 -40.73
CA TRP A 41 -16.57 5.81 -41.33
C TRP A 41 -16.76 5.54 -42.82
N ILE A 42 -17.26 6.49 -43.63
CA ILE A 42 -17.31 6.35 -45.10
C ILE A 42 -15.97 6.82 -45.68
N GLN A 43 -15.31 5.94 -46.47
CA GLN A 43 -14.12 6.26 -47.21
C GLN A 43 -14.51 6.77 -48.61
N GLY A 44 -14.13 8.00 -48.94
CA GLY A 44 -14.27 8.62 -50.24
C GLY A 44 -15.20 9.82 -50.32
N ASP A 45 -14.95 10.72 -51.29
CA ASP A 45 -15.58 12.05 -51.50
C ASP A 45 -17.05 12.03 -51.95
N SER A 46 -17.77 10.95 -51.80
CA SER A 46 -19.04 10.78 -52.54
C SER A 46 -20.31 11.21 -51.78
N GLN A 47 -20.24 11.78 -50.60
CA GLN A 47 -21.39 12.51 -50.03
C GLN A 47 -20.87 13.77 -49.34
N SER A 48 -21.04 14.90 -50.06
CA SER A 48 -20.82 16.23 -49.49
C SER A 48 -21.83 16.44 -48.37
N TYR A 49 -21.41 16.25 -47.13
CA TYR A 49 -22.13 16.73 -45.97
C TYR A 49 -22.04 18.26 -45.97
N ASP A 50 -23.19 18.95 -45.91
CA ASP A 50 -23.21 20.41 -45.76
C ASP A 50 -22.70 20.73 -44.33
N PRO A 51 -21.51 21.33 -44.16
CA PRO A 51 -20.94 21.63 -42.84
C PRO A 51 -21.77 22.62 -42.01
N GLN A 52 -22.84 23.21 -42.58
CA GLN A 52 -23.77 24.09 -41.88
C GLN A 52 -24.94 23.35 -41.22
N THR A 53 -25.06 22.03 -41.40
CA THR A 53 -26.16 21.26 -40.80
C THR A 53 -26.00 21.06 -39.30
N THR A 54 -24.77 20.97 -38.79
CA THR A 54 -24.46 20.87 -37.36
C THR A 54 -23.35 21.85 -37.00
N GLN A 55 -23.56 22.64 -35.96
CA GLN A 55 -22.60 23.57 -35.41
C GLN A 55 -22.55 23.40 -33.91
N ALA A 56 -21.34 23.45 -33.30
CA ALA A 56 -21.19 23.38 -31.87
C ALA A 56 -20.12 24.37 -31.36
N LYS A 57 -20.23 24.73 -30.10
CA LYS A 57 -19.30 25.60 -29.38
C LYS A 57 -19.02 24.99 -28.02
N LEU A 58 -17.78 25.11 -27.55
CA LEU A 58 -17.36 24.67 -26.19
C LEU A 58 -16.62 25.81 -25.51
N VAL A 59 -16.96 26.06 -24.25
CA VAL A 59 -16.23 26.95 -23.35
C VAL A 59 -16.16 26.29 -21.98
N TRP A 60 -15.28 26.79 -21.11
CA TRP A 60 -15.11 26.21 -19.79
C TRP A 60 -14.83 27.28 -18.74
N ASP A 61 -15.10 26.94 -17.47
CA ASP A 61 -14.71 27.74 -16.33
C ASP A 61 -14.09 26.86 -15.23
N ARG A 62 -14.03 27.40 -14.03
CA ARG A 62 -13.46 26.70 -12.87
C ARG A 62 -14.20 25.41 -12.52
N ASP A 63 -15.52 25.40 -12.71
CA ASP A 63 -16.41 24.39 -12.16
C ASP A 63 -17.01 23.45 -13.22
N TYR A 64 -17.16 23.95 -14.48
CA TYR A 64 -17.89 23.24 -15.54
C TYR A 64 -17.23 23.35 -16.92
N LEU A 65 -17.46 22.31 -17.73
CA LEU A 65 -17.43 22.38 -19.20
C LEU A 65 -18.84 22.77 -19.69
N TYR A 66 -18.93 23.71 -20.61
CA TYR A 66 -20.17 24.14 -21.26
C TYR A 66 -20.11 23.80 -22.74
N VAL A 67 -21.19 23.28 -23.25
CA VAL A 67 -21.36 22.91 -24.67
C VAL A 67 -22.68 23.42 -25.19
N TRP A 68 -22.64 24.00 -26.36
CA TRP A 68 -23.84 24.36 -27.13
C TRP A 68 -23.73 23.76 -28.53
N ALA A 69 -24.88 23.30 -29.08
CA ALA A 69 -24.94 22.83 -30.44
C ALA A 69 -26.27 23.22 -31.10
N LYS A 70 -26.23 23.48 -32.42
CA LYS A 70 -27.40 23.70 -33.29
C LYS A 70 -27.37 22.69 -34.42
N LEU A 71 -28.48 22.00 -34.60
CA LEU A 71 -28.62 20.89 -35.51
C LEU A 71 -29.82 21.19 -36.45
N LYS A 72 -29.54 21.39 -37.74
CA LYS A 72 -30.61 21.48 -38.74
C LYS A 72 -31.23 20.12 -38.93
N ASP A 73 -32.50 20.05 -38.88
CA ASP A 73 -33.27 18.81 -38.92
C ASP A 73 -34.63 19.07 -39.59
N LYS A 74 -35.12 18.11 -40.37
CA LYS A 74 -36.38 18.20 -41.08
C LYS A 74 -37.48 17.30 -40.53
N ASP A 75 -37.07 16.36 -39.64
CA ASP A 75 -37.95 15.34 -39.08
C ASP A 75 -37.45 14.96 -37.68
N ILE A 76 -37.73 15.81 -36.67
CA ILE A 76 -37.20 15.68 -35.32
C ILE A 76 -37.87 14.53 -34.58
N GLN A 77 -37.06 13.52 -34.22
CA GLN A 77 -37.51 12.30 -33.55
C GLN A 77 -36.90 12.17 -32.15
N ALA A 78 -37.75 12.04 -31.12
CA ALA A 78 -37.32 11.87 -29.75
C ALA A 78 -38.41 11.20 -28.89
N ASN A 79 -38.39 9.87 -28.87
CA ASN A 79 -39.33 9.02 -28.14
C ASN A 79 -38.84 8.61 -26.75
N ILE A 80 -37.53 8.61 -26.54
CA ILE A 80 -36.90 8.17 -25.29
C ILE A 80 -36.96 9.32 -24.29
N THR A 81 -37.62 9.10 -23.15
CA THR A 81 -37.84 10.12 -22.13
C THR A 81 -37.21 9.83 -20.79
N GLN A 82 -36.65 8.63 -20.60
CA GLN A 82 -36.00 8.25 -19.35
C GLN A 82 -34.47 8.47 -19.45
N ARG A 83 -33.90 9.11 -18.44
CA ARG A 83 -32.46 9.30 -18.32
C ARG A 83 -31.73 7.95 -18.36
N ASP A 84 -30.57 7.95 -18.98
CA ASP A 84 -29.67 6.80 -19.12
C ASP A 84 -30.25 5.60 -19.90
N GLU A 85 -31.31 5.83 -20.66
CA GLU A 85 -31.77 4.86 -21.67
C GLU A 85 -31.02 5.04 -23.01
N GLN A 86 -31.32 4.21 -23.99
CA GLN A 86 -30.59 4.12 -25.26
C GLN A 86 -30.91 5.31 -26.20
N THR A 87 -30.51 6.51 -25.77
CA THR A 87 -30.78 7.79 -26.46
C THR A 87 -30.30 7.85 -27.91
N TRP A 88 -29.36 7.00 -28.30
CA TRP A 88 -28.92 6.87 -29.71
C TRP A 88 -29.92 6.22 -30.65
N LEU A 89 -31.09 5.79 -30.16
CA LEU A 89 -32.22 5.33 -30.97
C LEU A 89 -33.17 6.46 -31.39
N ASP A 90 -32.88 7.67 -30.92
CA ASP A 90 -33.55 8.94 -31.33
C ASP A 90 -32.53 9.87 -31.98
N ASP A 91 -32.98 11.04 -32.42
CA ASP A 91 -32.06 12.13 -32.73
C ASP A 91 -31.25 12.46 -31.48
N CYS A 92 -29.97 12.54 -31.65
CA CYS A 92 -29.08 12.66 -30.51
C CYS A 92 -27.82 13.45 -30.86
N PHE A 93 -27.43 14.36 -29.96
CA PHE A 93 -26.12 14.99 -29.96
C PHE A 93 -25.24 14.38 -28.86
N GLU A 94 -24.05 13.98 -29.24
CA GLU A 94 -23.13 13.28 -28.35
C GLU A 94 -21.79 14.00 -28.23
N LEU A 95 -21.25 14.00 -27.00
CA LEU A 95 -19.91 14.43 -26.70
C LEU A 95 -19.12 13.25 -26.11
N PHE A 96 -18.01 12.91 -26.73
CA PHE A 96 -17.00 12.04 -26.17
C PHE A 96 -15.81 12.84 -25.68
N LEU A 97 -15.29 12.51 -24.52
CA LEU A 97 -14.08 13.11 -23.94
C LEU A 97 -13.11 12.06 -23.46
N LYS A 98 -11.84 12.21 -23.82
CA LYS A 98 -10.75 11.35 -23.36
C LYS A 98 -9.62 12.21 -22.81
N PRO A 99 -9.53 12.37 -21.47
CA PRO A 99 -8.61 13.31 -20.84
C PRO A 99 -7.14 12.98 -21.01
N SER A 100 -6.75 11.73 -21.18
CA SER A 100 -5.35 11.34 -21.33
C SER A 100 -5.16 10.19 -22.31
N LYS A 101 -4.10 10.25 -23.10
CA LYS A 101 -3.68 9.12 -23.97
C LYS A 101 -3.21 7.91 -23.16
N ASN A 102 -2.75 8.14 -21.94
CA ASN A 102 -2.21 7.09 -21.06
C ASN A 102 -3.29 6.41 -20.19
N HIS A 103 -4.49 6.98 -20.10
CA HIS A 103 -5.64 6.40 -19.43
C HIS A 103 -6.47 5.56 -20.40
N THR A 104 -6.97 4.40 -19.97
CA THR A 104 -7.92 3.60 -20.79
C THR A 104 -9.30 4.23 -20.80
N GLY A 105 -9.69 4.92 -19.73
CA GLY A 105 -11.02 5.47 -19.54
C GLY A 105 -11.34 6.70 -20.40
N TYR A 106 -12.60 6.85 -20.77
CA TYR A 106 -13.18 7.99 -21.48
C TYR A 106 -14.64 8.19 -21.07
N TYR A 107 -15.23 9.31 -21.50
CA TYR A 107 -16.57 9.75 -21.13
C TYR A 107 -17.45 9.91 -22.35
N GLU A 108 -18.76 9.71 -22.16
CA GLU A 108 -19.79 9.80 -23.18
C GLU A 108 -21.01 10.53 -22.58
N PHE A 109 -21.50 11.56 -23.27
CA PHE A 109 -22.64 12.39 -22.85
C PHE A 109 -23.57 12.60 -24.03
N HIS A 110 -24.88 12.34 -23.86
CA HIS A 110 -25.89 12.47 -24.84
C HIS A 110 -27.00 13.44 -24.42
N VAL A 111 -27.56 14.18 -25.38
CA VAL A 111 -28.80 14.91 -25.21
C VAL A 111 -29.65 14.77 -26.46
N THR A 112 -30.94 14.49 -26.28
CA THR A 112 -31.94 14.39 -27.35
C THR A 112 -32.74 15.68 -27.49
N PRO A 113 -33.54 15.90 -28.59
CA PRO A 113 -34.47 17.04 -28.71
C PRO A 113 -35.49 17.11 -27.58
N ALA A 114 -35.90 15.99 -27.00
CA ALA A 114 -36.80 15.95 -25.83
C ALA A 114 -36.05 16.27 -24.51
N ASN A 115 -34.78 16.67 -24.57
CA ASN A 115 -33.92 16.95 -23.44
C ASN A 115 -33.67 15.73 -22.55
N THR A 116 -33.73 14.53 -23.11
CA THR A 116 -33.36 13.31 -22.42
C THR A 116 -31.84 13.17 -22.44
N GLN A 117 -31.26 12.85 -21.27
CA GLN A 117 -29.83 12.76 -21.05
C GLN A 117 -29.39 11.31 -20.89
N MET A 118 -28.18 11.01 -21.34
CA MET A 118 -27.41 9.81 -20.96
C MET A 118 -25.98 10.22 -20.70
N ASP A 119 -25.37 9.65 -19.67
CA ASP A 119 -23.98 9.88 -19.34
C ASP A 119 -23.29 8.60 -18.88
N LEU A 120 -22.04 8.40 -19.32
CA LEU A 120 -21.25 7.23 -19.01
C LEU A 120 -19.78 7.61 -18.72
N TYR A 121 -19.22 7.01 -17.70
CA TYR A 121 -17.78 6.81 -17.61
C TYR A 121 -17.44 5.39 -18.02
N ILE A 122 -16.60 5.23 -19.02
CA ILE A 122 -16.20 3.95 -19.59
C ILE A 122 -14.72 3.73 -19.23
N PRO A 123 -14.40 2.92 -18.18
CA PRO A 123 -13.02 2.68 -17.74
C PRO A 123 -12.17 2.01 -18.82
N GLU A 124 -12.79 1.13 -19.61
CA GLU A 124 -12.16 0.38 -20.68
C GLU A 124 -13.16 0.08 -21.79
N ARG A 125 -12.74 0.27 -23.06
CA ARG A 125 -13.60 -0.01 -24.22
C ARG A 125 -13.85 -1.51 -24.36
N ILE A 126 -15.12 -1.90 -24.16
CA ILE A 126 -15.61 -3.27 -24.31
C ILE A 126 -16.93 -3.29 -25.05
N GLY A 127 -17.26 -4.39 -25.74
CA GLY A 127 -18.46 -4.49 -26.59
C GLY A 127 -19.82 -4.41 -25.87
N LYS A 128 -19.85 -4.29 -24.54
CA LYS A 128 -21.06 -4.17 -23.69
C LYS A 128 -20.94 -3.01 -22.70
N ALA A 129 -20.18 -1.96 -23.05
CA ALA A 129 -19.87 -0.87 -22.14
C ALA A 129 -21.12 -0.23 -21.53
N TYR A 130 -22.13 0.10 -22.34
CA TYR A 130 -23.39 0.64 -21.86
C TYR A 130 -24.05 -0.26 -20.80
N ALA A 131 -24.25 -1.54 -21.09
CA ALA A 131 -24.92 -2.46 -20.17
C ALA A 131 -24.17 -2.66 -18.84
N LEU A 132 -22.84 -2.51 -18.85
CA LEU A 132 -22.01 -2.69 -17.67
C LEU A 132 -21.84 -1.40 -16.86
N TYR A 133 -21.77 -0.24 -17.51
CA TYR A 133 -21.35 1.01 -16.86
C TYR A 133 -22.50 2.02 -16.70
N LYS A 134 -23.66 1.80 -17.31
CA LYS A 134 -24.84 2.62 -17.12
C LYS A 134 -25.15 2.72 -15.61
N SER A 135 -25.37 3.93 -15.13
CA SER A 135 -25.67 4.24 -13.72
C SER A 135 -24.60 3.83 -12.68
N GLN A 136 -23.35 3.58 -13.10
CA GLN A 136 -22.25 3.34 -12.16
C GLN A 136 -21.54 4.61 -11.71
N HIS A 137 -21.70 5.71 -12.45
CA HIS A 137 -21.13 7.01 -12.16
C HIS A 137 -22.18 8.07 -12.45
N GLU A 138 -22.53 8.85 -11.45
CA GLU A 138 -23.49 9.96 -11.60
C GLU A 138 -22.76 11.26 -11.86
N PHE A 139 -23.20 12.01 -12.88
CA PHE A 139 -22.66 13.31 -13.22
C PHE A 139 -23.62 14.43 -12.84
N ASP A 140 -23.07 15.54 -12.33
CA ASP A 140 -23.77 16.84 -12.31
C ASP A 140 -23.78 17.38 -13.76
N PHE A 141 -24.71 16.79 -14.55
CA PHE A 141 -24.93 17.03 -15.93
C PHE A 141 -26.30 17.68 -16.12
N GLN A 142 -26.33 18.93 -16.59
CA GLN A 142 -27.54 19.71 -16.78
C GLN A 142 -27.61 20.13 -18.22
N SER A 143 -28.81 20.00 -18.85
CA SER A 143 -29.05 20.37 -20.23
C SER A 143 -30.38 21.08 -20.42
N ALA A 144 -30.49 21.79 -21.52
CA ALA A 144 -31.73 22.34 -22.06
C ALA A 144 -31.75 22.17 -23.60
N ALA A 145 -32.87 21.81 -24.14
CA ALA A 145 -33.08 21.72 -25.58
C ALA A 145 -34.19 22.68 -26.04
N GLN A 146 -34.02 23.25 -27.23
CA GLN A 146 -34.99 24.11 -27.89
C GLN A 146 -35.26 23.59 -29.30
N VAL A 147 -36.50 23.36 -29.63
CA VAL A 147 -36.93 22.83 -30.92
C VAL A 147 -37.57 23.92 -31.76
N ASP A 148 -37.13 24.09 -33.01
CA ASP A 148 -37.72 24.92 -34.03
C ASP A 148 -38.44 24.02 -35.03
N GLY A 149 -39.58 23.50 -34.60
CA GLY A 149 -40.41 22.47 -35.23
C GLY A 149 -41.27 21.75 -34.20
N THR A 150 -41.62 20.51 -34.48
CA THR A 150 -42.39 19.65 -33.57
C THR A 150 -41.69 18.29 -33.39
N ILE A 151 -41.75 17.74 -32.18
CA ILE A 151 -41.19 16.43 -31.90
C ILE A 151 -42.24 15.38 -32.29
N GLU A 152 -41.83 14.37 -33.07
CA GLU A 152 -42.64 13.20 -33.48
C GLU A 152 -43.86 13.56 -34.34
N ASP A 153 -44.03 14.77 -34.85
CA ASP A 153 -45.07 15.08 -35.83
C ASP A 153 -44.57 14.83 -37.26
N ARG A 154 -44.99 13.73 -37.84
CA ARG A 154 -44.61 13.29 -39.18
C ARG A 154 -45.40 14.00 -40.31
N THR A 155 -46.24 14.97 -39.98
CA THR A 155 -47.10 15.67 -40.97
C THR A 155 -46.54 17.01 -41.39
N ASP A 156 -45.59 17.56 -40.68
CA ASP A 156 -44.92 18.82 -40.95
C ASP A 156 -43.43 18.64 -41.39
N THR A 157 -42.71 19.74 -41.46
CA THR A 157 -41.29 19.76 -41.77
C THR A 157 -40.60 20.70 -40.80
N ASP A 158 -39.74 20.16 -40.00
CA ASP A 158 -38.97 20.88 -38.98
C ASP A 158 -37.83 21.71 -39.60
N ARG A 159 -37.20 22.55 -38.78
CA ARG A 159 -36.08 23.39 -39.21
C ARG A 159 -34.79 23.07 -38.50
N ALA A 160 -34.85 22.95 -37.18
CA ALA A 160 -33.67 22.69 -36.35
C ALA A 160 -34.06 22.42 -34.89
N TRP A 161 -33.11 21.87 -34.16
CA TRP A 161 -33.14 21.94 -32.72
C TRP A 161 -31.79 22.42 -32.20
N GLN A 162 -31.75 22.88 -30.95
CA GLN A 162 -30.56 23.36 -30.27
C GLN A 162 -30.46 22.72 -28.91
N VAL A 163 -29.26 22.51 -28.45
CA VAL A 163 -28.97 21.96 -27.13
C VAL A 163 -27.87 22.76 -26.48
N GLU A 164 -28.01 22.99 -25.20
CA GLU A 164 -27.00 23.57 -24.35
C GLU A 164 -26.88 22.74 -23.08
N PHE A 165 -25.66 22.46 -22.65
CA PHE A 165 -25.46 21.68 -21.46
C PHE A 165 -24.15 22.03 -20.75
N LYS A 166 -24.08 21.67 -19.47
CA LYS A 166 -22.85 21.74 -18.64
C LYS A 166 -22.59 20.47 -17.90
N ILE A 167 -21.31 20.18 -17.68
CA ILE A 167 -20.82 18.99 -16.97
C ILE A 167 -19.82 19.45 -15.94
N ALA A 168 -20.00 19.04 -14.68
CA ALA A 168 -19.12 19.46 -13.59
C ALA A 168 -17.77 18.75 -13.63
N TRP A 169 -16.67 19.52 -13.53
CA TRP A 169 -15.32 18.94 -13.50
C TRP A 169 -15.05 18.00 -12.32
N LYS A 170 -15.77 18.18 -11.21
CA LYS A 170 -15.65 17.30 -10.05
C LYS A 170 -15.91 15.83 -10.39
N ASP A 171 -16.76 15.58 -11.39
CA ASP A 171 -17.19 14.23 -11.76
C ASP A 171 -16.22 13.53 -12.73
N PHE A 172 -15.19 14.25 -13.20
CA PHE A 172 -14.08 13.68 -13.96
C PHE A 172 -12.96 13.14 -13.05
N TYR A 173 -13.21 12.96 -11.73
CA TYR A 173 -12.21 12.49 -10.79
C TYR A 173 -11.52 11.15 -11.17
N PRO A 174 -12.18 10.20 -11.91
CA PRO A 174 -11.50 8.97 -12.33
C PRO A 174 -10.29 9.21 -13.24
N THR A 175 -10.23 10.36 -13.91
CA THR A 175 -9.17 10.71 -14.88
C THR A 175 -8.40 11.98 -14.52
N GLY A 176 -8.56 12.51 -13.30
CA GLY A 176 -7.80 13.65 -12.79
C GLY A 176 -8.60 14.95 -12.63
N GLY A 177 -9.89 14.97 -12.96
CA GLY A 177 -10.76 16.12 -12.75
C GLY A 177 -10.59 17.21 -13.82
N ARG A 178 -10.67 18.49 -13.39
CA ARG A 178 -10.58 19.64 -14.26
C ARG A 178 -9.26 19.75 -15.00
N PRO A 179 -9.27 20.07 -16.31
CA PRO A 179 -8.05 20.32 -17.07
C PRO A 179 -7.30 21.56 -16.57
N THR A 180 -5.99 21.59 -16.80
CA THR A 180 -5.16 22.77 -16.60
C THR A 180 -5.10 23.62 -17.89
N GLU A 181 -4.70 24.90 -17.77
CA GLU A 181 -4.45 25.72 -18.95
C GLU A 181 -3.42 25.08 -19.87
N GLY A 182 -3.73 25.05 -21.17
CA GLY A 182 -2.88 24.46 -22.21
C GLY A 182 -2.97 22.97 -22.32
N GLU A 183 -3.69 22.28 -21.43
CA GLU A 183 -3.83 20.84 -21.44
C GLU A 183 -4.58 20.37 -22.71
N LEU A 184 -4.11 19.25 -23.26
CA LEU A 184 -4.67 18.62 -24.45
C LEU A 184 -5.41 17.35 -24.05
N TRP A 185 -6.70 17.30 -24.43
CA TRP A 185 -7.52 16.10 -24.38
C TRP A 185 -7.88 15.64 -25.79
N ASN A 186 -8.40 14.42 -25.92
CA ASN A 186 -9.08 14.01 -27.14
C ASN A 186 -10.59 14.11 -26.95
N TYR A 187 -11.31 14.53 -28.02
CA TYR A 187 -12.75 14.65 -27.99
C TYR A 187 -13.37 14.29 -29.33
N SER A 188 -14.64 13.94 -29.32
CA SER A 188 -15.44 13.84 -30.52
C SER A 188 -16.83 14.37 -30.25
N LEU A 189 -17.40 15.06 -31.24
CA LEU A 189 -18.82 15.43 -31.30
C LEU A 189 -19.47 14.57 -32.37
N CYS A 190 -20.53 13.88 -31.99
CA CYS A 190 -21.23 12.96 -32.85
C CYS A 190 -22.73 13.32 -32.92
N ARG A 191 -23.42 12.90 -33.98
CA ARG A 191 -24.84 13.08 -34.15
C ARG A 191 -25.48 11.83 -34.75
N TYR A 192 -26.55 11.40 -34.15
CA TYR A 192 -27.57 10.55 -34.79
C TYR A 192 -28.67 11.46 -35.35
N ASP A 193 -29.05 11.25 -36.61
CA ASP A 193 -30.00 12.06 -37.37
C ASP A 193 -30.97 11.08 -38.07
N TYR A 194 -32.12 10.88 -37.46
CA TYR A 194 -33.16 10.00 -37.96
C TYR A 194 -34.09 10.79 -38.89
N ASP A 195 -34.41 10.23 -40.05
CA ASP A 195 -35.29 10.82 -41.03
C ASP A 195 -36.23 9.72 -41.56
N ARG A 196 -37.56 9.99 -41.53
CA ARG A 196 -38.60 9.06 -42.01
C ARG A 196 -38.39 8.59 -43.45
N ALA A 197 -37.64 9.33 -44.24
CA ALA A 197 -37.29 8.97 -45.62
C ALA A 197 -36.15 7.94 -45.72
N GLN A 198 -35.52 7.59 -44.59
CA GLN A 198 -34.36 6.69 -44.54
C GLN A 198 -34.60 5.54 -43.56
N GLU A 199 -34.15 4.33 -43.95
CA GLU A 199 -34.25 3.16 -43.07
C GLU A 199 -33.23 3.17 -41.90
N GLN A 200 -32.16 3.93 -42.05
CA GLN A 200 -31.06 4.02 -41.07
C GLN A 200 -30.74 5.49 -40.80
N PRO A 201 -30.38 5.83 -39.57
CA PRO A 201 -29.99 7.19 -39.22
C PRO A 201 -28.73 7.62 -39.98
N ARG A 202 -28.66 8.91 -40.28
CA ARG A 202 -27.41 9.51 -40.71
C ARG A 202 -26.51 9.72 -39.52
N LEU A 203 -25.32 9.12 -39.56
CA LEU A 203 -24.34 9.21 -38.51
C LEU A 203 -23.21 10.14 -38.90
N THR A 204 -22.99 11.21 -38.14
CA THR A 204 -21.92 12.18 -38.41
C THR A 204 -21.02 12.39 -37.21
N SER A 205 -19.75 12.74 -37.45
CA SER A 205 -18.73 13.01 -36.43
C SER A 205 -17.75 14.06 -36.93
N ILE A 206 -17.17 14.82 -35.96
CA ILE A 206 -16.02 15.69 -36.26
C ILE A 206 -14.74 14.90 -36.41
N SER A 207 -14.68 13.69 -35.85
CA SER A 207 -13.52 12.82 -35.90
C SER A 207 -13.49 11.96 -37.17
N PRO A 208 -12.30 11.75 -37.79
CA PRO A 208 -12.16 10.98 -39.02
C PRO A 208 -12.15 9.46 -38.73
N LEU A 209 -13.27 8.94 -38.25
CA LEU A 209 -13.39 7.54 -37.82
C LEU A 209 -13.29 6.60 -39.03
N LYS A 210 -12.46 5.57 -38.93
CA LYS A 210 -12.18 4.61 -40.01
C LYS A 210 -13.03 3.35 -39.97
N GLN A 211 -13.72 3.10 -38.85
CA GLN A 211 -14.56 1.93 -38.64
C GLN A 211 -15.88 2.31 -37.97
N PRO A 212 -16.95 1.50 -38.10
CA PRO A 212 -18.27 1.83 -37.63
C PRO A 212 -18.43 1.74 -36.11
N SER A 213 -17.84 2.71 -35.40
CA SER A 213 -17.99 2.88 -33.95
C SER A 213 -17.55 4.28 -33.53
N PHE A 214 -18.40 5.01 -32.83
CA PHE A 214 -18.05 6.29 -32.21
C PHE A 214 -17.08 6.13 -31.03
N HIS A 215 -16.94 4.95 -30.44
CA HIS A 215 -16.02 4.66 -29.34
C HIS A 215 -14.54 4.52 -29.74
N ARG A 216 -14.17 4.89 -30.96
CA ARG A 216 -12.78 4.83 -31.44
C ARG A 216 -11.99 6.04 -30.97
N HIS A 217 -11.78 6.13 -29.66
CA HIS A 217 -11.14 7.25 -29.00
C HIS A 217 -9.68 7.50 -29.46
N GLU A 218 -9.02 6.55 -30.09
CA GLU A 218 -7.71 6.71 -30.72
C GLU A 218 -7.74 7.59 -31.99
N GLU A 219 -8.93 7.80 -32.56
CA GLU A 219 -9.15 8.61 -33.75
C GLU A 219 -9.86 9.96 -33.42
N PHE A 220 -10.07 10.28 -32.14
CA PHE A 220 -10.70 11.53 -31.73
C PHE A 220 -9.83 12.74 -32.05
N ALA A 221 -10.47 13.85 -32.34
CA ALA A 221 -9.82 15.15 -32.51
C ALA A 221 -9.23 15.65 -31.19
N GLU A 222 -8.32 16.60 -31.27
CA GLU A 222 -7.72 17.21 -30.07
C GLU A 222 -8.48 18.47 -29.64
N ILE A 223 -8.64 18.65 -28.32
CA ILE A 223 -9.16 19.86 -27.68
C ILE A 223 -8.11 20.39 -26.72
N GLN A 224 -7.78 21.68 -26.83
CA GLN A 224 -6.88 22.40 -25.93
C GLN A 224 -7.66 23.38 -25.07
N PHE A 225 -7.46 23.31 -23.76
CA PHE A 225 -8.11 24.20 -22.81
C PHE A 225 -7.34 25.50 -22.67
N ILE A 226 -7.91 26.62 -23.16
CA ILE A 226 -7.31 27.95 -23.14
C ILE A 226 -7.96 28.75 -22.03
N GLY A 227 -7.18 29.20 -21.06
CA GLY A 227 -7.72 29.93 -19.91
C GLY A 227 -6.70 30.83 -19.24
N PRO A 228 -7.09 31.44 -18.13
CA PRO A 228 -6.17 32.23 -17.34
C PRO A 228 -5.12 31.32 -16.71
N THR A 229 -3.88 31.75 -16.79
CA THR A 229 -2.80 31.13 -16.03
C THR A 229 -3.08 31.33 -14.56
N PHE A 230 -3.51 30.30 -13.87
CA PHE A 230 -3.60 30.35 -12.41
C PHE A 230 -2.19 30.33 -11.85
N SER A 231 -1.63 31.51 -11.60
CA SER A 231 -0.34 31.58 -10.93
C SER A 231 -0.49 30.97 -9.52
N ARG A 232 0.14 29.86 -9.31
CA ARG A 232 0.27 29.26 -8.00
C ARG A 232 0.97 30.27 -7.09
N VAL A 233 0.43 30.50 -5.91
CA VAL A 233 1.17 31.23 -4.86
C VAL A 233 2.02 30.17 -4.14
N PRO A 234 3.34 30.20 -4.31
CA PRO A 234 4.21 29.23 -3.67
C PRO A 234 4.24 29.45 -2.16
N MET A 235 4.31 28.37 -1.41
CA MET A 235 4.54 28.41 0.02
C MET A 235 6.01 28.69 0.30
N THR A 236 6.36 29.94 0.54
CA THR A 236 7.74 30.37 0.81
C THR A 236 8.08 30.44 2.29
N THR A 237 7.08 30.37 3.18
CA THR A 237 7.23 30.65 4.62
C THR A 237 7.28 29.39 5.49
N SER A 238 7.04 28.20 4.93
CA SER A 238 7.11 26.95 5.71
C SER A 238 8.52 26.70 6.24
N LYS A 239 8.59 26.43 7.54
CA LYS A 239 9.82 26.04 8.24
C LYS A 239 9.78 24.58 8.69
N VAL A 240 8.73 23.85 8.30
CA VAL A 240 8.58 22.43 8.64
C VAL A 240 9.44 21.63 7.66
N GLN A 241 10.63 21.28 8.11
CA GLN A 241 11.61 20.51 7.33
C GLN A 241 12.37 19.57 8.26
N GLY A 242 12.69 18.35 7.78
CA GLY A 242 13.40 17.36 8.57
C GLY A 242 12.51 16.69 9.62
N SER A 243 13.10 16.27 10.72
CA SER A 243 12.45 15.56 11.82
C SER A 243 12.56 16.33 13.13
N PRO A 244 11.55 16.30 14.01
CA PRO A 244 11.67 16.82 15.36
C PRO A 244 12.63 15.98 16.23
N GLU A 245 12.90 14.76 15.85
CA GLU A 245 13.82 13.85 16.56
C GLU A 245 15.19 13.84 15.87
N PRO A 246 16.26 13.65 16.63
CA PRO A 246 17.59 13.45 16.05
C PRO A 246 17.58 12.18 15.17
N PRO A 247 18.49 12.09 14.19
CA PRO A 247 18.61 10.88 13.40
C PRO A 247 18.93 9.69 14.31
N PRO A 248 18.39 8.51 14.05
CA PRO A 248 18.75 7.29 14.79
C PRO A 248 20.26 7.07 14.80
N PRO A 249 20.84 6.51 15.87
CA PRO A 249 22.29 6.35 16.00
C PRO A 249 22.91 5.43 14.97
N PHE A 250 22.12 4.57 14.35
CA PHE A 250 22.56 3.64 13.31
C PHE A 250 21.73 3.79 12.04
N THR A 251 22.31 3.37 10.94
CA THR A 251 21.72 3.15 9.64
C THR A 251 22.23 1.82 9.07
N THR A 252 21.88 1.50 7.85
CA THR A 252 22.30 0.25 7.20
C THR A 252 23.22 0.51 6.01
N GLN A 253 24.09 -0.46 5.77
CA GLN A 253 24.93 -0.50 4.58
C GLN A 253 24.80 -1.89 3.95
N GLU A 254 24.53 -1.93 2.64
CA GLU A 254 24.44 -3.17 1.88
C GLU A 254 25.79 -3.91 1.88
N ILE A 255 25.72 -5.23 1.98
CA ILE A 255 26.86 -6.13 1.87
C ILE A 255 26.84 -6.72 0.46
N PRO A 256 27.77 -6.30 -0.42
CA PRO A 256 27.82 -6.82 -1.77
C PRO A 256 28.24 -8.28 -1.80
N LEU A 257 27.39 -9.15 -2.34
CA LEU A 257 27.66 -10.55 -2.59
C LEU A 257 28.09 -10.78 -4.02
N SER A 258 28.92 -11.79 -4.29
CA SER A 258 29.32 -12.18 -5.64
C SER A 258 28.25 -12.99 -6.40
N PHE A 259 27.10 -13.25 -5.76
CA PHE A 259 25.96 -13.95 -6.33
C PHE A 259 24.65 -13.23 -5.96
N ALA A 260 23.63 -13.42 -6.80
CA ALA A 260 22.31 -12.86 -6.53
C ALA A 260 21.60 -13.63 -5.42
N LEU A 261 20.90 -12.90 -4.54
CA LEU A 261 19.99 -13.46 -3.56
C LEU A 261 18.55 -13.44 -4.10
N ASP A 262 17.82 -14.49 -3.74
CA ASP A 262 16.37 -14.45 -3.72
C ASP A 262 15.90 -13.73 -2.42
N HIS A 263 14.75 -14.01 -1.89
CA HIS A 263 14.19 -13.34 -0.71
C HIS A 263 14.78 -13.91 0.58
N PRO A 264 15.74 -13.25 1.26
CA PRO A 264 16.32 -13.72 2.52
C PRO A 264 15.27 -13.82 3.63
N ILE A 265 15.27 -14.95 4.35
CA ILE A 265 14.39 -15.18 5.51
C ILE A 265 15.18 -15.18 6.81
N HIS A 266 16.32 -15.86 6.83
CA HIS A 266 17.15 -15.95 8.02
C HIS A 266 18.62 -16.18 7.67
N LEU A 267 19.49 -15.78 8.58
CA LEU A 267 20.94 -15.99 8.47
C LEU A 267 21.54 -16.28 9.85
N ARG A 268 22.59 -17.09 9.87
CA ARG A 268 23.39 -17.36 11.08
C ARG A 268 24.86 -17.53 10.74
N ALA A 269 25.73 -16.99 11.57
CA ALA A 269 27.14 -17.30 11.52
C ALA A 269 27.36 -18.75 11.99
N GLU A 270 28.17 -19.52 11.26
CA GLU A 270 28.59 -20.84 11.68
C GLU A 270 29.57 -20.70 12.86
N PRO A 271 29.38 -21.44 13.95
CA PRO A 271 30.25 -21.32 15.11
C PRO A 271 31.73 -21.61 14.77
N ASN A 272 32.63 -20.73 15.23
CA ASN A 272 34.09 -20.86 15.07
C ASN A 272 34.57 -21.01 13.61
N SER A 273 33.85 -20.49 12.65
CA SER A 273 34.24 -20.55 11.24
C SER A 273 33.91 -19.21 10.51
N ASN A 274 34.33 -19.10 9.25
CA ASN A 274 34.00 -17.95 8.41
C ASN A 274 32.74 -18.18 7.55
N PHE A 275 32.01 -19.27 7.78
CA PHE A 275 30.79 -19.53 7.01
C PHE A 275 29.57 -18.84 7.61
N VAL A 276 28.72 -18.37 6.72
CA VAL A 276 27.36 -17.85 7.01
C VAL A 276 26.35 -18.77 6.37
N TRP A 277 25.42 -19.26 7.15
CA TRP A 277 24.28 -20.04 6.69
C TRP A 277 23.09 -19.14 6.43
N MET A 278 22.36 -19.41 5.36
CA MET A 278 21.25 -18.58 4.94
C MET A 278 20.08 -19.39 4.40
N ILE A 279 18.88 -18.94 4.75
CA ILE A 279 17.61 -19.38 4.17
C ILE A 279 17.10 -18.26 3.24
N THR A 280 16.77 -18.62 1.99
CA THR A 280 16.11 -17.70 1.05
C THR A 280 14.89 -18.35 0.42
N GLN A 281 13.88 -17.57 0.08
CA GLN A 281 12.69 -18.01 -0.67
C GLN A 281 12.82 -17.63 -2.14
N LYS A 282 12.36 -18.48 -3.05
CA LYS A 282 12.38 -18.22 -4.51
C LYS A 282 11.47 -17.06 -4.92
N ASN A 283 10.37 -16.89 -4.19
CA ASN A 283 9.45 -15.76 -4.28
C ASN A 283 8.83 -15.54 -2.88
N PRO A 284 8.20 -14.41 -2.59
CA PRO A 284 7.53 -14.20 -1.31
C PRO A 284 6.51 -15.31 -1.05
N TYR A 285 6.64 -15.97 0.12
CA TYR A 285 5.85 -17.14 0.56
C TYR A 285 6.05 -18.42 -0.26
N GLY A 286 7.03 -18.44 -1.16
CA GLY A 286 7.37 -19.60 -1.98
C GLY A 286 8.36 -20.58 -1.33
N PRO A 287 8.74 -21.63 -2.10
CA PRO A 287 9.69 -22.60 -1.61
C PRO A 287 11.03 -21.97 -1.26
N SER A 288 11.71 -22.53 -0.27
CA SER A 288 12.97 -21.99 0.25
C SER A 288 14.15 -22.93 0.06
N GLU A 289 15.31 -22.32 -0.07
CA GLU A 289 16.62 -22.96 -0.16
C GLU A 289 17.41 -22.67 1.09
N LEU A 290 18.19 -23.67 1.58
CA LEU A 290 19.20 -23.49 2.60
C LEU A 290 20.58 -23.66 1.97
N PHE A 291 21.45 -22.70 2.17
CA PHE A 291 22.83 -22.72 1.69
C PHE A 291 23.77 -22.06 2.67
N ARG A 292 25.08 -22.25 2.48
CA ARG A 292 26.11 -21.49 3.16
C ARG A 292 27.09 -20.87 2.17
N PHE A 293 27.82 -19.86 2.61
CA PHE A 293 28.90 -19.22 1.85
C PHE A 293 29.99 -18.74 2.82
N GLU A 294 31.20 -18.66 2.32
CA GLU A 294 32.32 -18.16 3.14
C GLU A 294 32.30 -16.61 3.12
N HIS A 295 32.47 -16.05 4.33
CA HIS A 295 32.62 -14.64 4.55
C HIS A 295 34.06 -14.31 4.94
N THR A 296 34.84 -13.80 4.01
CA THR A 296 36.24 -13.39 4.27
C THR A 296 36.30 -11.87 4.47
N LEU A 297 36.62 -11.49 5.70
CA LEU A 297 36.79 -10.08 6.13
C LEU A 297 38.20 -9.56 5.80
N HIS A 298 38.58 -9.41 4.56
CA HIS A 298 39.88 -8.80 4.25
C HIS A 298 39.83 -7.35 3.79
N ASP A 299 38.63 -6.81 3.49
CA ASP A 299 38.42 -5.38 3.27
C ASP A 299 36.99 -5.00 3.67
N ALA A 300 36.82 -3.86 4.33
CA ALA A 300 35.54 -3.39 4.88
C ALA A 300 34.43 -3.19 3.82
N ASP A 301 34.73 -3.32 2.54
CA ASP A 301 33.84 -2.97 1.44
C ASP A 301 33.64 -4.07 0.37
N ARG A 302 34.28 -5.25 0.49
CA ARG A 302 34.06 -6.35 -0.45
C ARG A 302 34.14 -7.71 0.26
N ILE A 303 33.04 -8.48 0.20
CA ILE A 303 33.14 -9.93 0.34
C ILE A 303 33.82 -10.42 -0.94
N GLY A 304 35.01 -11.06 -0.78
CA GLY A 304 35.68 -11.73 -1.88
C GLY A 304 34.73 -12.71 -2.58
N SER A 305 35.14 -13.34 -3.67
CA SER A 305 34.32 -14.27 -4.45
C SER A 305 33.78 -15.42 -3.58
N ALA A 306 32.70 -15.13 -2.82
CA ALA A 306 32.04 -16.12 -1.99
C ALA A 306 31.34 -17.16 -2.88
N THR A 307 31.71 -18.42 -2.73
CA THR A 307 31.05 -19.51 -3.45
C THR A 307 29.87 -19.98 -2.61
N LYS A 308 28.67 -19.85 -3.19
CA LYS A 308 27.42 -20.37 -2.64
C LYS A 308 27.45 -21.90 -2.65
N GLN A 309 27.23 -22.52 -1.50
CA GLN A 309 27.09 -23.96 -1.37
C GLN A 309 25.67 -24.30 -0.89
N THR A 310 24.84 -24.83 -1.80
CA THR A 310 23.49 -25.24 -1.48
C THR A 310 23.52 -26.55 -0.65
N ILE A 311 22.78 -26.55 0.46
CA ILE A 311 22.64 -27.66 1.40
C ILE A 311 21.29 -28.36 1.20
N VAL A 312 20.21 -27.58 1.13
CA VAL A 312 18.86 -28.06 0.84
C VAL A 312 18.32 -27.26 -0.32
N GLN A 313 17.97 -27.94 -1.41
CA GLN A 313 17.35 -27.32 -2.59
C GLN A 313 15.91 -26.89 -2.30
N ALA A 314 15.46 -25.84 -3.02
CA ALA A 314 14.08 -25.44 -2.95
C ALA A 314 13.17 -26.51 -3.60
N GLU A 315 12.26 -27.05 -2.81
CA GLU A 315 11.22 -27.99 -3.24
C GLU A 315 9.88 -27.24 -3.33
N SER A 316 8.96 -27.71 -4.16
CA SER A 316 7.79 -26.94 -4.62
C SER A 316 6.90 -26.32 -3.53
N ASP A 317 6.86 -26.90 -2.33
CA ASP A 317 6.00 -26.43 -1.22
C ASP A 317 6.71 -26.37 0.14
N ARG A 318 8.05 -26.57 0.15
CA ARG A 318 8.85 -26.59 1.38
C ARG A 318 9.33 -25.19 1.74
N VAL A 319 8.90 -24.68 2.89
CA VAL A 319 9.22 -23.35 3.38
C VAL A 319 9.98 -23.45 4.70
N HIS A 320 11.25 -23.03 4.72
CA HIS A 320 12.06 -22.96 5.93
C HIS A 320 11.92 -21.58 6.59
N TYR A 321 11.87 -21.55 7.91
CA TYR A 321 11.70 -20.32 8.70
C TYR A 321 12.92 -20.00 9.57
N ASP A 322 13.58 -21.00 10.13
CA ASP A 322 14.71 -20.79 11.05
C ASP A 322 15.73 -21.93 10.97
N LEU A 323 16.92 -21.67 11.47
CA LEU A 323 17.97 -22.66 11.67
C LEU A 323 18.71 -22.39 12.98
N CYS A 324 19.16 -23.47 13.62
CA CYS A 324 19.91 -23.40 14.87
C CYS A 324 20.99 -24.50 14.92
N PHE A 325 22.21 -24.13 15.29
CA PHE A 325 23.28 -25.11 15.47
C PHE A 325 23.16 -25.83 16.83
N ASP A 326 23.52 -27.10 16.88
CA ASP A 326 23.77 -27.78 18.17
C ASP A 326 24.81 -26.97 18.96
N PRO A 327 24.66 -26.82 20.30
CA PRO A 327 25.63 -26.07 21.13
C PRO A 327 27.05 -26.58 21.05
N GLU A 328 27.25 -27.86 20.73
CA GLU A 328 28.57 -28.49 20.58
C GLU A 328 29.03 -28.58 19.11
N PHE A 329 28.38 -27.89 18.18
CA PHE A 329 28.81 -27.83 16.78
C PHE A 329 30.22 -27.23 16.68
N PRO A 330 31.17 -27.79 15.92
CA PRO A 330 31.02 -28.89 14.97
C PRO A 330 31.27 -30.31 15.55
N LYS A 331 31.57 -30.45 16.85
CA LYS A 331 31.79 -31.79 17.47
C LYS A 331 30.56 -32.68 17.32
N LYS A 332 29.38 -32.12 17.56
CA LYS A 332 28.10 -32.69 17.18
C LYS A 332 27.66 -32.00 15.88
N PRO A 333 27.76 -32.68 14.72
CA PRO A 333 27.57 -32.07 13.42
C PRO A 333 26.08 -31.94 13.09
N TYR A 334 25.30 -31.36 13.99
CA TYR A 334 23.85 -31.23 13.88
C TYR A 334 23.44 -29.78 13.69
N VAL A 335 22.52 -29.58 12.75
CA VAL A 335 21.80 -28.30 12.54
C VAL A 335 20.33 -28.59 12.57
N PHE A 336 19.58 -27.86 13.37
CA PHE A 336 18.12 -27.94 13.42
C PHE A 336 17.52 -26.90 12.51
N ILE A 337 16.49 -27.28 11.75
CA ILE A 337 15.75 -26.37 10.86
C ILE A 337 14.26 -26.43 11.16
N GLY A 338 13.63 -25.27 11.18
CA GLY A 338 12.16 -25.11 11.30
C GLY A 338 11.54 -24.89 9.95
N LEU A 339 10.51 -25.65 9.62
CA LEU A 339 9.89 -25.59 8.29
C LEU A 339 8.40 -25.94 8.30
N ASN A 340 7.74 -25.61 7.21
CA ASN A 340 6.37 -26.06 6.87
C ASN A 340 6.38 -26.67 5.48
N GLN A 341 5.70 -27.79 5.31
CA GLN A 341 5.58 -28.49 4.03
C GLN A 341 4.35 -29.39 4.03
N SER A 342 3.63 -29.46 2.90
CA SER A 342 2.49 -30.40 2.75
C SER A 342 2.95 -31.85 2.75
N VAL A 343 2.25 -32.67 3.52
CA VAL A 343 2.43 -34.12 3.58
C VAL A 343 1.03 -34.76 3.61
N ASP A 344 0.72 -35.58 2.64
CA ASP A 344 -0.58 -36.29 2.53
C ASP A 344 -1.82 -35.38 2.66
N GLY A 345 -1.75 -34.18 2.09
CA GLY A 345 -2.83 -33.18 2.11
C GLY A 345 -2.97 -32.41 3.42
N ILE A 346 -2.10 -32.65 4.40
CA ILE A 346 -1.97 -31.87 5.64
C ILE A 346 -0.74 -31.00 5.52
N LYS A 347 -0.76 -29.82 6.15
CA LYS A 347 0.36 -28.86 6.11
C LYS A 347 0.96 -28.68 7.51
N PRO A 348 1.77 -29.66 8.00
CA PRO A 348 2.41 -29.53 9.30
C PRO A 348 3.58 -28.54 9.27
N SER A 349 3.78 -27.83 10.38
CA SER A 349 5.08 -27.28 10.76
C SER A 349 5.87 -28.31 11.52
N ARG A 350 7.19 -28.31 11.32
CA ARG A 350 8.06 -29.31 11.96
C ARG A 350 9.48 -28.76 12.19
N ILE A 351 10.17 -29.43 13.11
CA ILE A 351 11.59 -29.26 13.34
C ILE A 351 12.29 -30.51 12.80
N GLU A 352 13.25 -30.32 11.91
CA GLU A 352 14.12 -31.36 11.42
C GLU A 352 15.55 -31.16 11.93
N ARG A 353 16.25 -32.25 12.27
CA ARG A 353 17.68 -32.25 12.52
C ARG A 353 18.40 -32.74 11.28
N LEU A 354 19.29 -31.90 10.76
CA LEU A 354 20.23 -32.24 9.70
C LEU A 354 21.52 -32.72 10.34
N GLU A 355 22.05 -33.85 9.83
CA GLU A 355 23.32 -34.46 10.29
C GLU A 355 24.34 -34.38 9.16
N PHE A 356 25.54 -33.90 9.46
CA PHE A 356 26.58 -33.69 8.47
C PHE A 356 27.77 -34.65 8.73
N ASP A 357 28.49 -34.97 7.65
CA ASP A 357 29.75 -35.66 7.73
C ASP A 357 30.78 -34.75 8.46
N PRO A 358 31.30 -35.16 9.63
CA PRO A 358 32.21 -34.33 10.41
C PRO A 358 33.47 -33.90 9.64
N ASP A 359 34.00 -34.75 8.76
CA ASP A 359 35.20 -34.46 7.97
C ASP A 359 34.92 -33.44 6.85
N SER A 360 33.68 -33.22 6.51
CA SER A 360 33.27 -32.26 5.47
C SER A 360 32.97 -30.85 5.98
N ILE A 361 32.79 -30.65 7.29
CA ILE A 361 32.31 -29.37 7.84
C ILE A 361 33.27 -28.22 7.52
N ALA A 362 34.58 -28.43 7.70
CA ALA A 362 35.57 -27.40 7.41
C ALA A 362 35.87 -27.21 5.90
N SER A 363 35.30 -28.05 5.04
CA SER A 363 35.52 -27.99 3.61
C SER A 363 34.55 -27.03 2.90
N SER A 364 34.93 -26.60 1.71
CA SER A 364 34.03 -25.85 0.83
C SER A 364 32.83 -26.68 0.29
N ALA A 365 32.78 -27.99 0.62
CA ALA A 365 31.76 -28.92 0.16
C ALA A 365 31.23 -29.75 1.34
N ILE A 366 30.46 -29.11 2.23
CA ILE A 366 29.80 -29.78 3.36
C ILE A 366 28.81 -30.83 2.84
N LYS A 367 28.83 -32.01 3.49
CA LYS A 367 28.03 -33.16 3.06
C LYS A 367 26.95 -33.47 4.10
N LEU A 368 25.68 -33.31 3.70
CA LEU A 368 24.53 -33.77 4.47
C LEU A 368 24.45 -35.32 4.37
N VAL A 369 24.41 -36.00 5.51
CA VAL A 369 24.37 -37.48 5.57
C VAL A 369 22.99 -38.00 5.98
N ALA A 370 22.26 -37.24 6.79
CA ALA A 370 20.88 -37.61 7.21
C ALA A 370 20.02 -36.39 7.53
N SER A 371 18.72 -36.55 7.41
CA SER A 371 17.72 -35.62 7.96
C SER A 371 16.66 -36.40 8.72
N ARG A 372 16.20 -35.87 9.85
CA ARG A 372 15.23 -36.51 10.73
C ARG A 372 14.25 -35.51 11.31
N THR A 373 12.97 -35.82 11.27
CA THR A 373 11.95 -35.07 12.00
C THR A 373 12.08 -35.29 13.50
N ILE A 374 12.18 -34.18 14.25
CA ILE A 374 12.27 -34.19 15.71
C ILE A 374 10.90 -33.94 16.32
N LEU A 375 10.17 -32.93 15.86
CA LEU A 375 8.88 -32.53 16.39
C LEU A 375 8.03 -31.98 15.26
N GLN A 376 6.70 -32.23 15.31
CA GLN A 376 5.77 -31.67 14.31
C GLN A 376 4.38 -31.37 14.92
N TRP A 377 3.71 -30.40 14.31
CA TRP A 377 2.34 -30.00 14.68
C TRP A 377 1.56 -29.50 13.45
N PRO A 378 0.23 -29.66 13.44
CA PRO A 378 -0.61 -29.11 12.35
C PRO A 378 -0.53 -27.59 12.33
N SER A 379 -0.42 -26.99 11.15
CA SER A 379 -0.41 -25.53 10.99
C SER A 379 -0.84 -25.15 9.57
N ASP A 380 -1.84 -24.30 9.45
CA ASP A 380 -2.35 -23.79 8.17
C ASP A 380 -2.26 -22.25 8.10
N GLY A 381 -1.36 -21.66 8.87
CA GLY A 381 -1.20 -20.20 8.91
C GLY A 381 -0.01 -19.77 9.74
N HIS A 382 -0.23 -19.28 10.95
CA HIS A 382 0.82 -18.88 11.87
C HIS A 382 1.64 -20.09 12.32
N ASN A 383 2.78 -20.28 11.68
CA ASN A 383 3.55 -21.52 11.80
C ASN A 383 4.49 -21.54 13.02
N GLY A 384 5.07 -20.41 13.40
CA GLY A 384 6.19 -20.39 14.35
C GLY A 384 7.42 -21.08 13.75
N ALA A 385 7.86 -22.16 14.39
CA ALA A 385 9.01 -22.99 14.01
C ALA A 385 10.36 -22.27 14.11
N ALA A 386 10.47 -21.21 14.90
CA ALA A 386 11.74 -20.65 15.32
C ALA A 386 12.28 -21.38 16.55
N MET A 387 13.62 -21.38 16.74
CA MET A 387 14.22 -22.14 17.80
C MET A 387 15.52 -21.56 18.34
N THR A 388 15.80 -21.88 19.58
CA THR A 388 17.07 -21.55 20.24
C THR A 388 17.41 -22.60 21.31
N PHE A 389 18.70 -22.84 21.56
CA PHE A 389 19.10 -23.60 22.73
C PHE A 389 19.21 -22.68 23.95
N GLY A 390 18.63 -23.10 25.08
CA GLY A 390 18.87 -22.49 26.36
C GLY A 390 20.25 -22.82 26.93
N LEU A 391 20.72 -22.10 27.96
CA LEU A 391 21.96 -22.44 28.69
C LEU A 391 21.84 -23.77 29.47
N ASP A 392 20.62 -24.26 29.62
CA ASP A 392 20.28 -25.58 30.16
C ASP A 392 20.51 -26.73 29.17
N GLY A 393 20.90 -26.41 27.93
CA GLY A 393 21.09 -27.36 26.85
C GLY A 393 19.83 -27.91 26.22
N MET A 394 18.63 -27.41 26.63
CA MET A 394 17.34 -27.80 26.05
C MET A 394 17.06 -26.99 24.80
N LEU A 395 16.35 -27.59 23.86
CA LEU A 395 15.85 -26.90 22.65
C LEU A 395 14.47 -26.27 22.93
N TYR A 396 14.40 -24.96 22.78
CA TYR A 396 13.15 -24.16 22.84
C TYR A 396 12.66 -23.92 21.44
N VAL A 397 11.39 -24.25 21.19
CA VAL A 397 10.76 -24.18 19.86
C VAL A 397 9.49 -23.38 19.96
N THR A 398 9.29 -22.45 19.05
CA THR A 398 8.03 -21.69 18.95
C THR A 398 7.03 -22.39 18.05
N SER A 399 5.76 -22.33 18.44
CA SER A 399 4.63 -22.70 17.56
C SER A 399 3.58 -21.60 17.57
N GLY A 400 3.11 -21.21 16.41
CA GLY A 400 1.99 -20.29 16.30
C GLY A 400 0.64 -20.96 16.57
N ASP A 401 -0.46 -20.20 16.53
CA ASP A 401 -1.82 -20.72 16.75
C ASP A 401 -2.29 -21.64 15.62
N GLY A 402 -1.54 -21.70 14.51
CA GLY A 402 -1.83 -22.57 13.37
C GLY A 402 -2.97 -22.10 12.49
N THR A 403 -3.43 -20.85 12.65
CA THR A 403 -4.49 -20.25 11.84
C THR A 403 -3.98 -19.06 11.05
N THR A 404 -4.74 -18.58 10.07
CA THR A 404 -4.40 -17.38 9.31
C THR A 404 -4.95 -16.11 9.95
N ASP A 405 -5.94 -16.24 10.86
CA ASP A 405 -6.63 -15.13 11.46
C ASP A 405 -7.26 -15.51 12.80
N SER A 406 -7.15 -14.63 13.77
CA SER A 406 -7.95 -14.53 15.00
C SER A 406 -8.11 -15.84 15.82
N ASP A 407 -7.14 -16.76 15.76
CA ASP A 407 -7.17 -18.04 16.50
C ASP A 407 -8.51 -18.78 16.36
N THR A 408 -8.94 -18.97 15.11
CA THR A 408 -10.23 -19.62 14.79
C THR A 408 -10.35 -21.03 15.35
N ASN A 409 -9.23 -21.70 15.64
CA ASN A 409 -9.18 -23.02 16.24
C ASN A 409 -9.14 -23.00 17.77
N LEU A 410 -9.16 -21.83 18.41
CA LEU A 410 -9.11 -21.61 19.86
C LEU A 410 -7.91 -22.28 20.57
N ARG A 411 -6.73 -22.22 19.94
CA ARG A 411 -5.49 -22.85 20.42
C ARG A 411 -4.71 -22.02 21.41
N GLY A 412 -4.93 -20.71 21.44
CA GLY A 412 -4.18 -19.79 22.30
C GLY A 412 -4.14 -20.22 23.76
N GLN A 413 -5.27 -20.63 24.32
CA GLN A 413 -5.41 -21.04 25.72
C GLN A 413 -5.57 -22.56 25.93
N ASP A 414 -5.42 -23.36 24.87
CA ASP A 414 -5.60 -24.82 24.89
C ASP A 414 -4.25 -25.54 25.08
N LEU A 415 -4.03 -26.13 26.24
CA LEU A 415 -2.79 -26.88 26.56
C LEU A 415 -2.75 -28.32 26.02
N THR A 416 -3.84 -28.80 25.39
CA THR A 416 -3.89 -30.17 24.84
C THR A 416 -3.18 -30.31 23.49
N HIS A 417 -2.75 -29.20 22.90
CA HIS A 417 -2.12 -29.13 21.58
C HIS A 417 -0.74 -28.47 21.66
N LEU A 418 0.10 -28.69 20.65
CA LEU A 418 1.45 -28.09 20.54
C LEU A 418 1.45 -26.67 19.98
N THR A 419 0.31 -26.17 19.45
CA THR A 419 0.15 -24.85 18.84
C THR A 419 0.03 -23.73 19.88
N ALA A 420 0.37 -22.50 19.48
CA ALA A 420 0.31 -21.28 20.33
C ALA A 420 1.24 -21.30 21.55
N LYS A 421 2.47 -21.84 21.42
CA LYS A 421 3.35 -22.15 22.54
C LYS A 421 4.83 -21.85 22.31
N VAL A 422 5.56 -21.80 23.40
CA VAL A 422 6.97 -22.18 23.43
C VAL A 422 7.05 -23.60 23.99
N LEU A 423 7.66 -24.49 23.25
CA LEU A 423 7.88 -25.90 23.59
C LEU A 423 9.33 -26.07 24.04
N ARG A 424 9.58 -26.90 25.05
CA ARG A 424 10.95 -27.21 25.54
C ARG A 424 11.17 -28.71 25.56
N ILE A 425 12.22 -29.16 24.85
CA ILE A 425 12.54 -30.57 24.66
C ILE A 425 14.03 -30.82 24.78
N ASP A 426 14.39 -32.05 25.19
CA ASP A 426 15.78 -32.55 25.25
C ASP A 426 16.08 -33.36 23.99
N VAL A 427 16.99 -32.89 23.18
CA VAL A 427 17.46 -33.55 21.94
C VAL A 427 18.85 -34.15 22.07
N SER A 428 19.44 -34.12 23.25
CA SER A 428 20.85 -34.57 23.51
C SER A 428 21.08 -36.06 23.21
N GLN A 429 20.04 -36.89 23.37
CA GLN A 429 20.06 -38.32 23.12
C GLN A 429 18.92 -38.73 22.16
N SER A 430 18.78 -38.01 21.07
CA SER A 430 17.78 -38.28 20.04
C SER A 430 18.08 -39.55 19.25
N THR A 431 17.14 -40.51 19.21
CA THR A 431 17.18 -41.73 18.39
C THR A 431 16.06 -41.72 17.38
N GLU A 432 15.96 -42.71 16.50
CA GLU A 432 14.88 -42.83 15.54
C GLU A 432 13.56 -43.13 16.26
N GLU A 433 13.56 -43.95 17.26
CA GLU A 433 12.38 -44.35 18.05
C GLU A 433 11.98 -43.28 19.07
N GLN A 434 12.95 -42.52 19.58
CA GLN A 434 12.75 -41.44 20.54
C GLN A 434 13.46 -40.16 20.07
N PRO A 435 12.83 -39.35 19.21
CA PRO A 435 13.48 -38.18 18.64
C PRO A 435 13.81 -37.07 19.64
N TYR A 436 13.14 -37.04 20.78
CA TYR A 436 13.45 -36.17 21.92
C TYR A 436 12.93 -36.77 23.22
N ARG A 437 13.35 -36.19 24.34
CA ARG A 437 12.84 -36.50 25.69
C ARG A 437 12.15 -35.26 26.27
N ILE A 438 11.24 -35.53 27.21
CA ILE A 438 10.61 -34.45 27.99
C ILE A 438 11.50 -34.13 29.18
N PRO A 439 11.98 -32.88 29.34
CA PRO A 439 12.70 -32.48 30.53
C PRO A 439 11.84 -32.64 31.79
N PRO A 440 12.38 -33.23 32.89
CA PRO A 440 11.57 -33.55 34.06
C PRO A 440 11.10 -32.33 34.87
N ASP A 441 11.58 -31.15 34.53
CA ASP A 441 11.22 -29.88 35.14
C ASP A 441 10.35 -29.00 34.30
N ASN A 442 9.75 -29.50 33.20
CA ASN A 442 8.74 -28.79 32.48
C ASN A 442 7.52 -28.47 33.36
N PRO A 443 6.85 -27.30 33.18
CA PRO A 443 5.91 -26.76 34.21
C PRO A 443 4.59 -27.50 34.38
N PHE A 444 4.16 -28.32 33.39
CA PHE A 444 2.79 -28.86 33.37
C PHE A 444 2.74 -30.38 33.38
N LEU A 445 3.81 -31.07 33.87
CA LEU A 445 3.90 -32.52 33.81
C LEU A 445 2.91 -33.27 34.69
N ASP A 446 2.46 -32.64 35.76
CA ASP A 446 1.49 -33.17 36.74
C ASP A 446 0.01 -32.99 36.32
N ARG A 447 -0.22 -32.32 35.18
CA ARG A 447 -1.59 -32.04 34.68
C ARG A 447 -2.01 -33.07 33.65
N ALA A 448 -3.20 -33.61 33.83
CA ALA A 448 -3.80 -34.54 32.88
C ALA A 448 -4.14 -33.83 31.55
N ASN A 449 -3.96 -34.52 30.42
CA ASN A 449 -4.28 -34.06 29.06
C ASN A 449 -3.53 -32.80 28.59
N VAL A 450 -2.44 -32.42 29.21
CA VAL A 450 -1.57 -31.32 28.78
C VAL A 450 -0.40 -31.85 27.98
N ARG A 451 0.01 -31.14 26.94
CA ARG A 451 1.21 -31.48 26.16
C ARG A 451 2.47 -31.25 27.03
N PRO A 452 3.21 -32.30 27.38
CA PRO A 452 4.33 -32.21 28.32
C PRO A 452 5.53 -31.40 27.77
N GLU A 453 5.57 -31.15 26.46
CA GLU A 453 6.53 -30.29 25.80
C GLU A 453 6.34 -28.80 26.13
N THR A 454 5.15 -28.42 26.61
CA THR A 454 4.78 -27.02 26.85
C THR A 454 5.65 -26.36 27.92
N TRP A 455 6.35 -25.29 27.58
CA TRP A 455 7.07 -24.42 28.50
C TRP A 455 6.27 -23.18 28.88
N SER A 456 5.66 -22.51 27.88
CA SER A 456 4.76 -21.38 28.02
C SER A 456 3.74 -21.38 26.87
N TYR A 457 2.65 -20.62 27.00
CA TYR A 457 1.55 -20.64 26.03
C TYR A 457 0.85 -19.29 25.87
N GLY A 458 -0.15 -19.21 25.00
CA GLY A 458 -0.88 -17.99 24.74
C GLY A 458 -0.19 -17.06 23.74
N LEU A 459 0.38 -17.65 22.68
CA LEU A 459 1.11 -16.96 21.62
C LEU A 459 0.35 -17.08 20.29
N ARG A 460 0.38 -16.01 19.46
CA ARG A 460 -0.23 -15.97 18.14
C ARG A 460 0.71 -16.48 17.04
N ASN A 461 1.73 -15.70 16.73
CA ASN A 461 2.74 -16.01 15.72
C ASN A 461 4.13 -15.58 16.18
N PRO A 462 4.76 -16.37 17.07
CA PRO A 462 6.10 -16.09 17.57
C PRO A 462 7.13 -16.36 16.48
N TRP A 463 7.65 -15.25 15.88
CA TRP A 463 8.47 -15.33 14.66
C TRP A 463 9.94 -15.60 14.90
N ARG A 464 10.57 -14.94 15.91
CA ARG A 464 11.97 -15.21 16.30
C ARG A 464 12.10 -15.35 17.80
N ILE A 465 12.93 -16.29 18.19
CA ILE A 465 13.32 -16.56 19.58
C ILE A 465 14.84 -16.60 19.69
N THR A 466 15.40 -16.03 20.75
CA THR A 466 16.84 -16.02 20.97
C THR A 466 17.21 -16.10 22.44
N THR A 467 18.25 -16.82 22.76
CA THR A 467 18.82 -16.91 24.12
C THR A 467 19.99 -15.95 24.26
N ASP A 468 19.97 -15.16 25.31
CA ASP A 468 21.16 -14.41 25.75
C ASP A 468 22.23 -15.38 26.31
N SER A 469 23.35 -15.46 25.63
CA SER A 469 24.43 -16.39 25.96
C SER A 469 25.13 -16.11 27.32
N VAL A 470 24.84 -14.95 27.93
CA VAL A 470 25.44 -14.57 29.23
C VAL A 470 24.44 -14.74 30.36
N SER A 471 23.21 -14.22 30.21
CA SER A 471 22.21 -14.26 31.29
C SER A 471 21.29 -15.48 31.23
N GLY A 472 21.24 -16.20 30.10
CA GLY A 472 20.31 -17.29 29.86
C GLY A 472 18.86 -16.86 29.60
N ARG A 473 18.55 -15.56 29.62
CA ARG A 473 17.20 -15.07 29.30
C ARG A 473 16.86 -15.34 27.83
N ILE A 474 15.65 -15.76 27.61
CA ILE A 474 15.16 -16.07 26.29
C ILE A 474 14.17 -14.96 25.86
N TRP A 475 14.46 -14.29 24.74
CA TRP A 475 13.67 -13.23 24.17
C TRP A 475 12.88 -13.75 22.98
N LEU A 476 11.65 -13.22 22.81
CA LEU A 476 10.76 -13.64 21.76
C LEU A 476 10.07 -12.41 21.14
N GLY A 477 10.09 -12.32 19.80
CA GLY A 477 9.29 -11.38 19.04
C GLY A 477 8.08 -12.07 18.44
N GLN A 478 6.92 -11.46 18.58
CA GLN A 478 5.63 -11.98 18.12
C GLN A 478 4.87 -10.97 17.30
N ASN A 479 4.23 -11.45 16.23
CA ASN A 479 3.26 -10.67 15.46
C ASN A 479 1.89 -10.70 16.14
N GLY A 480 1.33 -9.52 16.37
CA GLY A 480 -0.04 -9.34 16.81
C GLY A 480 -1.07 -9.50 15.69
N GLN A 481 -2.33 -9.16 15.99
CA GLN A 481 -3.44 -9.32 15.05
C GLN A 481 -3.85 -7.99 14.44
N ASP A 482 -4.34 -7.06 15.26
CA ASP A 482 -5.03 -5.87 14.80
C ASP A 482 -4.33 -4.56 15.16
N ILE A 483 -3.71 -4.50 16.37
CA ILE A 483 -3.27 -3.24 16.95
C ILE A 483 -1.84 -3.28 17.49
N TRP A 484 -1.37 -4.41 18.03
CA TRP A 484 -0.15 -4.49 18.80
C TRP A 484 0.82 -5.54 18.32
N GLU A 485 2.10 -5.19 18.23
CA GLU A 485 3.23 -6.10 18.04
C GLU A 485 3.99 -6.26 19.37
N GLN A 486 4.47 -7.47 19.71
CA GLN A 486 4.91 -7.73 21.08
C GLN A 486 6.32 -8.31 21.16
N VAL A 487 7.03 -7.90 22.21
CA VAL A 487 8.28 -8.52 22.69
C VAL A 487 8.04 -9.14 24.06
N TYR A 488 8.40 -10.41 24.21
CA TYR A 488 8.29 -11.15 25.47
C TYR A 488 9.64 -11.65 25.98
N LEU A 489 9.76 -11.81 27.31
CA LEU A 489 10.68 -12.74 27.94
C LEU A 489 9.97 -14.09 28.09
N VAL A 490 10.66 -15.17 27.73
CA VAL A 490 10.09 -16.52 27.83
C VAL A 490 10.30 -17.03 29.25
N GLU A 491 9.21 -17.17 29.99
CA GLU A 491 9.20 -17.59 31.39
C GLU A 491 8.54 -18.97 31.54
N LYS A 492 8.99 -19.73 32.54
CA LYS A 492 8.46 -21.05 32.87
C LYS A 492 7.00 -20.95 33.31
N GLY A 493 6.11 -21.65 32.61
CA GLY A 493 4.68 -21.70 32.95
C GLY A 493 3.87 -20.45 32.58
N ALA A 494 4.49 -19.46 31.90
CA ALA A 494 3.81 -18.21 31.56
C ALA A 494 2.67 -18.39 30.57
N ASN A 495 1.60 -17.60 30.77
CA ASN A 495 0.47 -17.44 29.84
C ASN A 495 0.50 -16.02 29.24
N TYR A 496 0.79 -15.89 27.95
CA TYR A 496 0.89 -14.60 27.26
C TYR A 496 -0.44 -14.07 26.74
N GLY A 497 -1.54 -14.78 27.01
CA GLY A 497 -2.90 -14.29 26.90
C GLY A 497 -3.59 -14.47 25.57
N TRP A 498 -2.89 -14.75 24.47
CA TRP A 498 -3.54 -14.95 23.17
C TRP A 498 -4.53 -16.13 23.25
N SER A 499 -5.76 -16.02 22.77
CA SER A 499 -6.38 -14.94 22.02
C SER A 499 -7.41 -14.14 22.84
N VAL A 500 -7.33 -14.21 24.16
CA VAL A 500 -8.10 -13.33 25.07
C VAL A 500 -7.48 -11.94 25.11
N MET A 501 -6.14 -11.89 25.03
CA MET A 501 -5.35 -10.67 25.02
C MET A 501 -4.59 -10.54 23.69
N GLU A 502 -4.37 -9.32 23.24
CA GLU A 502 -3.37 -8.93 22.25
C GLU A 502 -2.41 -7.96 22.93
N GLY A 503 -1.18 -8.43 23.22
CA GLY A 503 -0.26 -7.69 24.09
C GLY A 503 -0.82 -7.47 25.49
N ALA A 504 -0.77 -6.24 25.97
CA ALA A 504 -1.34 -5.85 27.25
C ALA A 504 -2.86 -5.50 27.17
N SER A 505 -3.45 -5.56 25.98
CA SER A 505 -4.84 -5.14 25.73
C SER A 505 -5.78 -6.33 25.58
N VAL A 506 -7.04 -6.17 26.01
CA VAL A 506 -8.07 -7.20 25.82
C VAL A 506 -8.46 -7.28 24.34
N PHE A 507 -8.47 -8.50 23.79
CA PHE A 507 -8.88 -8.78 22.41
C PHE A 507 -10.24 -9.49 22.36
N TYR A 508 -10.32 -10.76 22.77
CA TYR A 508 -11.60 -11.49 22.88
C TYR A 508 -11.94 -11.84 24.33
N ALA A 509 -12.57 -10.90 25.04
CA ALA A 509 -12.87 -11.03 26.46
C ALA A 509 -13.69 -12.29 26.84
N ASN A 510 -14.49 -12.81 25.92
CA ASN A 510 -15.43 -13.93 26.16
C ASN A 510 -14.82 -15.29 25.87
N ARG A 511 -13.55 -15.36 25.41
CA ARG A 511 -12.88 -16.64 25.17
C ARG A 511 -12.46 -17.30 26.47
N GLN A 512 -12.38 -18.62 26.45
CA GLN A 512 -11.90 -19.40 27.60
C GLN A 512 -10.47 -18.98 27.94
N ARG A 513 -10.19 -18.84 29.22
CA ARG A 513 -8.86 -18.52 29.78
C ARG A 513 -8.21 -19.80 30.33
N GLY A 514 -6.88 -19.88 30.23
CA GLY A 514 -6.09 -20.82 31.00
C GLY A 514 -6.09 -20.45 32.48
N GLU A 515 -5.57 -21.34 33.30
CA GLU A 515 -5.53 -21.17 34.78
C GLU A 515 -4.48 -20.16 35.23
N GLU A 516 -3.37 -20.02 34.47
CA GLU A 516 -2.29 -19.11 34.80
C GLU A 516 -2.69 -17.65 34.55
N PRO A 517 -2.23 -16.72 35.41
CA PRO A 517 -2.42 -15.29 35.17
C PRO A 517 -1.71 -14.87 33.88
N PHE A 518 -2.24 -13.85 33.19
CA PHE A 518 -1.60 -13.33 32.00
C PHE A 518 -0.30 -12.61 32.32
N THR A 519 0.76 -12.99 31.59
CA THR A 519 2.07 -12.34 31.62
C THR A 519 2.10 -11.29 30.50
N PRO A 520 2.19 -9.98 30.85
CA PRO A 520 2.22 -8.93 29.84
C PRO A 520 3.53 -8.96 29.03
N PRO A 521 3.56 -8.38 27.84
CA PRO A 521 4.79 -8.19 27.08
C PRO A 521 5.77 -7.26 27.80
N VAL A 522 7.05 -7.46 27.57
CA VAL A 522 8.11 -6.52 27.97
C VAL A 522 7.94 -5.19 27.24
N LYS A 523 7.53 -5.28 25.99
CA LYS A 523 7.20 -4.14 25.14
C LYS A 523 6.12 -4.54 24.13
N ASP A 524 5.11 -3.68 24.00
CA ASP A 524 4.20 -3.67 22.89
C ASP A 524 4.37 -2.41 22.05
N HIS A 525 4.29 -2.57 20.74
CA HIS A 525 4.30 -1.48 19.77
C HIS A 525 2.94 -1.40 19.10
N HIS A 526 2.34 -0.22 19.14
CA HIS A 526 1.11 0.04 18.38
C HIS A 526 1.40 -0.03 16.88
N HIS A 527 0.42 -0.45 16.05
CA HIS A 527 0.58 -0.58 14.60
C HIS A 527 0.93 0.73 13.85
N SER A 528 0.93 1.88 14.54
CA SER A 528 1.57 3.10 14.03
C SER A 528 3.10 3.10 14.11
N GLN A 529 3.70 2.19 14.88
CA GLN A 529 5.15 2.07 15.07
C GLN A 529 5.72 0.81 14.42
N ALA A 530 5.06 -0.33 14.62
CA ALA A 530 5.43 -1.64 14.08
C ALA A 530 4.19 -2.38 13.60
N ARG A 531 4.28 -3.20 12.56
CA ARG A 531 3.13 -3.90 11.97
C ARG A 531 3.36 -5.39 11.72
N SER A 532 4.59 -5.86 11.83
CA SER A 532 4.97 -7.25 11.66
C SER A 532 6.33 -7.47 12.31
N LEU A 533 6.32 -7.63 13.63
CA LEU A 533 7.52 -7.68 14.43
C LEU A 533 8.30 -8.97 14.16
N THR A 534 9.52 -8.82 13.70
CA THR A 534 10.40 -9.95 13.42
C THR A 534 10.98 -10.57 14.71
N GLY A 535 11.30 -9.76 15.70
CA GLY A 535 12.19 -10.15 16.78
C GLY A 535 13.65 -9.98 16.38
N GLY A 536 14.59 -10.64 17.06
CA GLY A 536 15.99 -10.33 16.83
C GLY A 536 17.01 -11.17 17.61
N ILE A 537 18.08 -10.50 18.05
CA ILE A 537 19.26 -11.09 18.71
C ILE A 537 19.60 -10.35 20.00
N VAL A 538 20.27 -11.02 20.95
CA VAL A 538 20.98 -10.33 22.04
C VAL A 538 22.44 -10.12 21.63
N TYR A 539 22.86 -8.86 21.57
CA TYR A 539 24.21 -8.54 21.14
C TYR A 539 25.24 -8.78 22.25
N ARG A 540 26.20 -9.68 22.00
CA ARG A 540 27.34 -10.00 22.88
C ARG A 540 28.66 -9.98 22.11
N GLY A 541 28.69 -9.37 20.94
CA GLY A 541 29.89 -9.21 20.13
C GLY A 541 30.87 -8.20 20.73
N SER A 542 32.08 -8.21 20.22
CA SER A 542 33.20 -7.34 20.66
C SER A 542 33.53 -6.22 19.70
N ASN A 543 32.67 -5.95 18.68
CA ASN A 543 32.95 -4.90 17.73
C ASN A 543 32.76 -3.52 18.38
N PRO A 544 33.77 -2.63 18.38
CA PRO A 544 33.72 -1.33 19.05
C PRO A 544 32.60 -0.43 18.57
N GLN A 545 32.16 -0.58 17.31
CA GLN A 545 31.05 0.17 16.75
C GLN A 545 29.73 -0.02 17.51
N TYR A 546 29.55 -1.19 18.12
CA TYR A 546 28.36 -1.58 18.86
C TYR A 546 28.54 -1.70 20.36
N GLU A 547 29.61 -1.12 20.92
CA GLU A 547 29.87 -1.17 22.36
C GLU A 547 28.65 -0.77 23.20
N ARG A 548 27.95 0.27 22.77
CA ARG A 548 26.70 0.76 23.41
C ARG A 548 25.53 -0.21 23.33
N LEU A 549 25.56 -1.17 22.42
CA LEU A 549 24.53 -2.19 22.25
C LEU A 549 24.81 -3.47 23.00
N THR A 550 25.95 -3.56 23.70
CA THR A 550 26.32 -4.77 24.48
C THR A 550 25.23 -5.10 25.50
N GLY A 551 24.74 -6.33 25.44
CA GLY A 551 23.64 -6.81 26.28
C GLY A 551 22.26 -6.42 25.86
N ALA A 552 22.10 -5.62 24.80
CA ALA A 552 20.79 -5.26 24.27
C ALA A 552 20.16 -6.42 23.48
N TYR A 553 18.88 -6.62 23.67
CA TYR A 553 18.04 -7.31 22.68
C TYR A 553 17.73 -6.33 21.55
N ILE A 554 18.25 -6.63 20.36
CA ILE A 554 18.09 -5.84 19.14
C ILE A 554 17.07 -6.56 18.28
N TYR A 555 16.00 -5.88 17.90
CA TYR A 555 14.89 -6.46 17.14
C TYR A 555 14.34 -5.46 16.12
N GLY A 556 13.65 -5.96 15.11
CA GLY A 556 13.12 -5.14 14.02
C GLY A 556 11.72 -5.52 13.61
N ASP A 557 11.18 -4.71 12.73
CA ASP A 557 9.86 -4.89 12.12
C ASP A 557 9.96 -5.02 10.60
N TYR A 558 9.28 -6.02 10.06
CA TYR A 558 9.28 -6.32 8.62
C TYR A 558 8.63 -5.22 7.77
N SER A 559 7.52 -4.64 8.27
CA SER A 559 6.70 -3.72 7.49
C SER A 559 7.20 -2.29 7.53
N THR A 560 7.79 -1.87 8.64
CA THR A 560 8.26 -0.49 8.85
C THR A 560 9.75 -0.32 8.66
N GLY A 561 10.54 -1.40 8.72
CA GLY A 561 11.99 -1.38 8.63
C GLY A 561 12.69 -0.77 9.85
N LYS A 562 11.95 -0.49 10.91
CA LYS A 562 12.49 0.07 12.15
C LYS A 562 13.20 -0.99 12.97
N ILE A 563 14.26 -0.57 13.68
CA ILE A 563 15.05 -1.42 14.57
C ILE A 563 15.13 -0.75 15.94
N TRP A 564 14.88 -1.55 16.98
CA TRP A 564 14.94 -1.12 18.39
C TRP A 564 15.94 -1.92 19.19
N ALA A 565 16.30 -1.39 20.37
CA ALA A 565 17.11 -2.05 21.37
C ALA A 565 16.45 -1.92 22.74
N ILE A 566 16.46 -3.03 23.52
CA ILE A 566 16.03 -3.11 24.92
C ILE A 566 17.15 -3.77 25.72
N TRP A 567 17.51 -3.20 26.88
CA TRP A 567 18.42 -3.79 27.84
C TRP A 567 17.64 -4.38 29.03
N HIS A 568 18.22 -5.34 29.70
CA HIS A 568 17.68 -5.87 30.94
C HIS A 568 18.74 -5.81 32.02
N ASP A 569 18.50 -5.07 33.11
CA ASP A 569 19.46 -4.82 34.20
C ASP A 569 19.63 -6.01 35.17
N GLY A 570 18.80 -7.05 35.02
CA GLY A 570 18.70 -8.20 35.91
C GLY A 570 17.38 -8.29 36.62
N GLU A 571 16.75 -7.15 36.89
CA GLU A 571 15.45 -7.05 37.56
C GLU A 571 14.33 -6.70 36.60
N LYS A 572 14.56 -5.74 35.72
CA LYS A 572 13.57 -5.21 34.77
C LYS A 572 14.16 -4.82 33.42
N PRO A 573 13.34 -4.83 32.37
CA PRO A 573 13.74 -4.28 31.08
C PRO A 573 13.76 -2.73 31.11
N SER A 574 14.63 -2.15 30.26
CA SER A 574 14.59 -0.71 29.94
C SER A 574 13.43 -0.39 29.02
N ASP A 575 13.19 0.90 28.78
CA ASP A 575 12.39 1.32 27.62
C ASP A 575 13.07 0.90 26.30
N ALA A 576 12.25 0.64 25.28
CA ALA A 576 12.74 0.38 23.95
C ALA A 576 13.20 1.69 23.29
N ILE A 577 14.41 1.68 22.76
CA ILE A 577 14.98 2.83 22.02
C ILE A 577 15.05 2.45 20.54
N GLU A 578 14.48 3.29 19.67
CA GLU A 578 14.65 3.16 18.23
C GLU A 578 16.10 3.50 17.86
N ILE A 579 16.81 2.55 17.26
CA ILE A 579 18.23 2.69 16.93
C ILE A 579 18.49 2.84 15.44
N ALA A 580 17.56 2.43 14.58
CA ALA A 580 17.61 2.66 13.14
C ALA A 580 16.19 2.71 12.55
N ASP A 581 16.03 3.54 11.51
CA ASP A 581 14.85 3.60 10.64
C ASP A 581 15.33 3.35 9.21
N THR A 582 14.85 2.27 8.61
CA THR A 582 15.40 1.73 7.35
C THR A 582 14.29 1.42 6.35
N PRO A 583 14.59 1.35 5.05
CA PRO A 583 13.63 0.95 4.03
C PRO A 583 13.47 -0.58 3.88
N HIS A 584 14.09 -1.39 4.77
CA HIS A 584 14.22 -2.83 4.58
C HIS A 584 13.04 -3.63 5.14
N ALA A 585 12.68 -4.69 4.45
CA ALA A 585 11.72 -5.70 4.95
C ALA A 585 12.47 -6.74 5.80
N ILE A 586 12.61 -6.45 7.08
CA ILE A 586 13.48 -7.18 8.01
C ILE A 586 12.89 -8.53 8.39
N THR A 587 13.59 -9.63 8.11
CA THR A 587 13.15 -11.00 8.44
C THR A 587 14.06 -11.73 9.45
N GLY A 588 15.26 -11.24 9.65
CA GLY A 588 16.21 -11.87 10.60
C GLY A 588 17.44 -11.04 10.86
N PHE A 589 18.09 -11.35 11.96
CA PHE A 589 19.34 -10.75 12.41
C PHE A 589 20.36 -11.84 12.72
N ALA A 590 21.65 -11.52 12.58
CA ALA A 590 22.72 -12.34 13.10
C ALA A 590 23.90 -11.48 13.59
N THR A 591 24.57 -11.94 14.65
CA THR A 591 25.90 -11.46 15.01
C THR A 591 26.92 -12.32 14.32
N MET A 592 27.77 -11.71 13.52
CA MET A 592 28.90 -12.40 12.87
C MET A 592 30.05 -12.64 13.86
N ASN A 593 30.98 -13.55 13.52
CA ASN A 593 32.11 -13.88 14.39
C ASN A 593 33.09 -12.71 14.62
N ASP A 594 33.05 -11.70 13.75
CA ASP A 594 33.75 -10.41 13.92
C ASP A 594 32.98 -9.36 14.72
N GLY A 595 31.84 -9.77 15.25
CA GLY A 595 30.95 -8.92 16.00
C GLY A 595 30.09 -7.98 15.17
N GLN A 596 30.09 -8.02 13.83
CA GLN A 596 29.16 -7.25 13.01
C GLN A 596 27.72 -7.74 13.18
N ILE A 597 26.77 -6.82 13.11
CA ILE A 597 25.33 -7.13 13.10
C ILE A 597 24.84 -7.08 11.67
N TRP A 598 24.41 -8.22 11.17
CA TRP A 598 23.83 -8.37 9.84
C TRP A 598 22.32 -8.53 9.90
N VAL A 599 21.65 -8.02 8.90
CA VAL A 599 20.18 -8.01 8.78
C VAL A 599 19.79 -8.55 7.41
N ALA A 600 18.82 -9.45 7.39
CA ALA A 600 18.23 -9.97 6.16
C ALA A 600 17.11 -9.04 5.67
N ASP A 601 17.25 -8.53 4.45
CA ASP A 601 16.24 -7.72 3.75
C ASP A 601 15.51 -8.55 2.72
N HIS A 602 14.30 -8.98 3.05
CA HIS A 602 13.50 -9.90 2.25
C HIS A 602 13.12 -9.33 0.88
N LEU A 603 12.52 -8.13 0.86
CA LEU A 603 12.03 -7.52 -0.38
C LEU A 603 13.16 -6.86 -1.19
N GLY A 604 14.18 -6.35 -0.53
CA GLY A 604 15.38 -5.81 -1.17
C GLY A 604 16.30 -6.90 -1.74
N LYS A 605 16.05 -8.19 -1.40
CA LYS A 605 16.87 -9.35 -1.83
C LYS A 605 18.34 -9.17 -1.50
N SER A 606 18.62 -8.63 -0.34
CA SER A 606 19.95 -8.24 0.09
C SER A 606 20.24 -8.61 1.54
N ILE A 607 21.49 -8.51 1.91
CA ILE A 607 21.93 -8.49 3.30
C ILE A 607 22.51 -7.12 3.55
N VAL A 608 22.16 -6.54 4.68
CA VAL A 608 22.74 -5.27 5.12
C VAL A 608 23.41 -5.43 6.48
N ARG A 609 24.39 -4.59 6.76
CA ARG A 609 24.98 -4.46 8.10
C ARG A 609 24.54 -3.17 8.76
N LEU A 610 24.40 -3.20 10.06
CA LEU A 610 24.14 -2.01 10.85
C LEU A 610 25.44 -1.19 10.93
N VAL A 611 25.38 0.11 10.64
CA VAL A 611 26.53 1.01 10.70
C VAL A 611 26.17 2.29 11.44
N ALA A 612 27.16 2.97 12.03
CA ALA A 612 26.92 4.25 12.69
C ALA A 612 26.34 5.28 11.70
N ASN A 613 25.25 5.92 12.09
CA ASN A 613 24.64 6.98 11.30
C ASN A 613 25.49 8.25 11.45
N ARG A 614 25.91 8.80 10.30
CA ARG A 614 26.69 10.05 10.23
C ARG A 614 25.87 11.25 9.76
N ALA A 615 24.54 11.09 9.67
CA ALA A 615 23.66 12.18 9.30
C ALA A 615 23.75 13.32 10.31
N GLU A 616 23.71 14.56 9.82
CA GLU A 616 23.72 15.76 10.68
C GLU A 616 22.43 15.82 11.51
N ASP A 617 22.55 16.03 12.80
CA ASP A 617 21.40 16.30 13.67
C ASP A 617 20.88 17.70 13.46
N ASN A 618 19.78 17.81 12.74
CA ASN A 618 19.06 19.06 12.46
C ASN A 618 17.77 19.22 13.29
N SER A 619 17.50 18.30 14.22
CA SER A 619 16.26 18.29 15.03
C SER A 619 16.04 19.55 15.84
N GLY A 620 17.13 20.21 16.27
CA GLY A 620 17.08 21.48 16.97
C GLY A 620 16.57 22.66 16.12
N ARG A 621 16.55 22.52 14.79
CA ARG A 621 16.00 23.51 13.85
C ARG A 621 14.51 23.29 13.57
N PHE A 622 13.96 22.12 13.93
CA PHE A 622 12.55 21.81 13.72
C PHE A 622 11.66 22.69 14.61
N PRO A 623 10.62 23.34 14.06
CA PRO A 623 9.75 24.23 14.82
C PRO A 623 8.97 23.45 15.88
N ARG A 624 9.13 23.82 17.15
CA ARG A 624 8.46 23.17 18.30
C ARG A 624 7.09 23.77 18.63
N LEU A 625 6.78 24.95 18.12
CA LEU A 625 5.50 25.63 18.30
C LEU A 625 4.83 25.81 16.92
N LEU A 626 3.51 25.68 16.90
CA LEU A 626 2.73 25.87 15.67
C LEU A 626 2.94 27.27 15.07
N SER A 627 3.12 28.28 15.90
CA SER A 627 3.45 29.65 15.49
C SER A 627 4.83 29.81 14.82
N GLN A 628 5.73 28.84 15.02
CA GLN A 628 7.08 28.86 14.43
C GLN A 628 7.14 28.13 13.08
N THR A 629 6.08 27.40 12.72
CA THR A 629 6.04 26.56 11.50
C THR A 629 6.00 27.37 10.20
N GLY A 630 5.58 28.64 10.27
CA GLY A 630 5.32 29.45 9.09
C GLY A 630 4.03 29.07 8.33
N LEU A 631 3.25 28.12 8.84
CA LEU A 631 2.01 27.66 8.22
C LEU A 631 0.79 28.54 8.56
N PHE A 632 0.91 29.37 9.61
CA PHE A 632 -0.16 30.26 10.06
C PHE A 632 0.36 31.69 10.13
N GLU A 633 -0.45 32.65 9.68
CA GLU A 633 -0.27 34.07 9.95
C GLU A 633 -0.68 34.41 11.38
N ASP A 634 -1.76 33.76 11.85
CA ASP A 634 -2.32 33.96 13.18
C ASP A 634 -2.88 32.64 13.70
N VAL A 635 -2.15 32.01 14.62
CA VAL A 635 -2.55 30.71 15.19
C VAL A 635 -3.80 30.86 16.07
N ALA A 636 -3.91 31.93 16.82
CA ALA A 636 -5.05 32.15 17.71
C ALA A 636 -6.37 32.29 16.95
N LYS A 637 -6.32 32.91 15.77
CA LYS A 637 -7.47 33.04 14.86
C LYS A 637 -7.57 31.93 13.81
N HIS A 638 -6.69 30.94 13.89
CA HIS A 638 -6.61 29.83 12.92
C HIS A 638 -6.53 30.31 11.46
N ARG A 639 -5.75 31.37 11.21
CA ARG A 639 -5.60 31.94 9.87
C ARG A 639 -4.32 31.42 9.22
N TYR A 640 -4.48 30.71 8.10
CA TYR A 640 -3.38 30.15 7.34
C TYR A 640 -2.49 31.24 6.71
N ALA A 641 -1.22 30.94 6.56
CA ALA A 641 -0.28 31.74 5.79
C ALA A 641 -0.62 31.71 4.29
N LYS A 642 -0.14 32.73 3.58
CA LYS A 642 -0.33 32.85 2.12
C LYS A 642 0.30 31.65 1.40
N GLY A 643 -0.43 31.05 0.47
CA GLY A 643 0.02 29.88 -0.31
C GLY A 643 -0.43 28.54 0.26
N ILE A 644 -1.00 28.50 1.43
CA ILE A 644 -1.67 27.31 1.98
C ILE A 644 -2.99 27.10 1.26
N VAL A 645 -3.27 25.88 0.82
CA VAL A 645 -4.48 25.52 0.07
C VAL A 645 -5.42 24.69 0.96
N PRO A 646 -6.57 25.23 1.38
CA PRO A 646 -7.57 24.47 2.10
C PRO A 646 -8.24 23.46 1.16
N TYR A 647 -8.65 22.30 1.70
CA TYR A 647 -9.43 21.29 0.98
C TYR A 647 -10.45 20.62 1.91
N SER A 648 -11.47 20.01 1.31
CA SER A 648 -12.44 19.17 1.99
C SER A 648 -12.38 17.74 1.47
N VAL A 649 -12.90 16.79 2.24
CA VAL A 649 -13.08 15.39 1.84
C VAL A 649 -14.56 15.11 1.61
N ASN A 650 -14.87 14.27 0.64
CA ASN A 650 -16.26 13.94 0.30
C ASN A 650 -16.96 13.12 1.40
N SER A 651 -16.20 12.26 2.10
CA SER A 651 -16.70 11.45 3.22
C SER A 651 -15.87 11.72 4.47
N PRO A 652 -16.25 12.69 5.32
CA PRO A 652 -15.52 13.01 6.52
C PRO A 652 -15.73 11.92 7.59
N LEU A 653 -14.63 11.37 8.11
CA LEU A 653 -14.69 10.49 9.28
C LEU A 653 -15.25 11.25 10.48
N TRP A 654 -16.23 10.67 11.16
CA TRP A 654 -16.72 11.17 12.44
C TRP A 654 -15.64 11.05 13.53
N SER A 655 -15.51 12.04 14.39
CA SER A 655 -14.55 12.07 15.49
C SER A 655 -15.19 12.89 16.62
N ASP A 656 -16.03 12.26 17.43
CA ASP A 656 -16.67 12.81 18.63
C ASP A 656 -17.31 14.21 18.43
N GLY A 657 -17.89 14.43 17.24
CA GLY A 657 -18.49 15.73 16.87
C GLY A 657 -17.49 16.85 16.55
N ALA A 658 -16.17 16.56 16.54
CA ALA A 658 -15.17 17.59 16.25
C ALA A 658 -15.29 18.12 14.81
N HIS A 659 -15.28 19.45 14.69
CA HIS A 659 -15.08 20.13 13.42
C HIS A 659 -13.65 19.94 12.93
N LYS A 660 -13.47 19.74 11.63
CA LYS A 660 -12.14 19.50 11.03
C LYS A 660 -11.88 20.41 9.86
N GLU A 661 -10.77 21.09 9.90
CA GLU A 661 -10.23 21.79 8.74
C GLU A 661 -8.97 21.11 8.23
N ARG A 662 -8.81 21.13 6.92
CA ARG A 662 -7.68 20.51 6.23
C ARG A 662 -7.10 21.46 5.21
N ALA A 663 -5.78 21.45 5.13
CA ALA A 663 -5.05 22.22 4.13
C ALA A 663 -3.76 21.50 3.75
N PHE A 664 -3.14 21.94 2.67
CA PHE A 664 -1.81 21.50 2.32
C PHE A 664 -0.94 22.68 1.87
N ALA A 665 0.35 22.55 2.12
CA ALA A 665 1.38 23.46 1.68
C ALA A 665 2.35 22.70 0.79
N ILE A 666 2.43 23.07 -0.48
CA ILE A 666 3.41 22.52 -1.42
C ILE A 666 4.59 23.48 -1.48
N PRO A 667 5.83 23.01 -1.20
CA PRO A 667 6.99 23.89 -1.22
C PRO A 667 7.26 24.39 -2.64
N GLN A 668 7.86 25.58 -2.75
CA GLN A 668 8.44 26.04 -4.01
C GLN A 668 9.83 25.43 -4.16
N ASN A 669 10.06 24.80 -5.29
CA ASN A 669 11.42 24.43 -5.70
C ASN A 669 11.58 24.87 -7.17
N ASP A 670 12.55 25.72 -7.43
CA ASP A 670 12.78 26.32 -8.76
C ASP A 670 13.28 25.31 -9.80
N SER A 671 13.65 24.10 -9.38
CA SER A 671 14.28 23.08 -10.22
C SER A 671 13.38 21.88 -10.59
N GLN A 672 12.16 21.76 -10.05
CA GLN A 672 11.30 20.60 -10.29
C GLN A 672 9.83 20.98 -10.44
N ASP A 673 9.10 20.24 -11.28
CA ASP A 673 7.65 20.34 -11.39
C ASP A 673 6.98 19.91 -10.08
N GLN A 674 6.35 20.86 -9.40
CA GLN A 674 5.75 20.72 -8.08
C GLN A 674 4.28 20.33 -8.22
N ARG A 675 3.99 19.24 -8.92
CA ARG A 675 2.62 18.72 -9.11
C ARG A 675 2.31 17.59 -8.15
N ILE A 676 1.06 17.51 -7.74
CA ILE A 676 0.50 16.32 -7.12
C ILE A 676 0.23 15.33 -8.25
N GLU A 677 0.82 14.14 -8.20
CA GLU A 677 0.60 13.09 -9.17
C GLU A 677 -0.67 12.31 -8.81
N PHE A 678 -1.63 12.32 -9.70
CA PHE A 678 -2.85 11.54 -9.55
C PHE A 678 -2.58 10.06 -9.82
N GLN A 679 -3.15 9.19 -8.97
CA GLN A 679 -3.14 7.74 -9.15
C GLN A 679 -4.57 7.21 -8.97
N ASN A 680 -5.03 6.40 -9.94
CA ASN A 680 -6.41 5.91 -9.95
C ASN A 680 -6.71 4.85 -8.87
N GLN A 681 -5.72 4.04 -8.49
CA GLN A 681 -5.90 2.91 -7.56
C GLN A 681 -5.29 3.12 -6.17
N PHE A 682 -4.44 4.12 -6.01
CA PHE A 682 -3.69 4.37 -4.79
C PHE A 682 -3.80 5.84 -4.37
N GLY A 683 -3.28 6.18 -3.20
CA GLY A 683 -3.17 7.56 -2.76
C GLY A 683 -2.33 8.41 -3.72
N TRP A 684 -2.69 9.68 -3.88
CA TRP A 684 -1.95 10.62 -4.73
C TRP A 684 -0.55 10.87 -4.20
N THR A 685 0.40 11.05 -5.11
CA THR A 685 1.79 11.34 -4.75
C THR A 685 2.03 12.84 -4.67
N PHE A 686 2.36 13.30 -3.46
CA PHE A 686 2.69 14.71 -3.22
C PHE A 686 4.21 14.95 -3.41
N PRO A 687 4.64 16.16 -3.82
CA PRO A 687 6.05 16.52 -3.85
C PRO A 687 6.73 16.42 -2.48
N ASN A 688 8.01 16.09 -2.44
CA ASN A 688 8.80 16.10 -1.20
C ASN A 688 8.80 17.49 -0.56
N GLY A 689 8.68 17.56 0.77
CA GLY A 689 8.55 18.80 1.52
C GLY A 689 7.10 19.32 1.59
N THR A 690 6.12 18.62 1.02
CA THR A 690 4.70 18.96 1.21
C THR A 690 4.30 18.73 2.65
N VAL A 691 3.60 19.71 3.23
CA VAL A 691 3.01 19.59 4.57
C VAL A 691 1.49 19.47 4.46
N LEU A 692 0.93 18.37 4.93
CA LEU A 692 -0.51 18.22 5.12
C LEU A 692 -0.87 18.72 6.51
N ILE A 693 -1.91 19.53 6.61
CA ILE A 693 -2.37 20.18 7.84
C ILE A 693 -3.78 19.67 8.13
N LYS A 694 -4.02 19.16 9.33
CA LYS A 694 -5.36 18.78 9.78
C LYS A 694 -5.60 19.32 11.18
N SER A 695 -6.52 20.25 11.30
CA SER A 695 -6.88 20.88 12.57
C SER A 695 -8.25 20.40 13.05
N PHE A 696 -8.37 20.24 14.36
CA PHE A 696 -9.58 19.80 15.04
C PHE A 696 -10.06 20.88 16.00
N ALA A 697 -11.36 21.12 16.01
CA ALA A 697 -12.01 22.05 16.94
C ALA A 697 -13.29 21.44 17.51
N ILE A 698 -13.66 21.88 18.70
CA ILE A 698 -14.97 21.60 19.31
C ILE A 698 -15.76 22.91 19.34
N GLU A 699 -17.05 22.84 19.04
CA GLU A 699 -17.99 23.93 19.27
C GLU A 699 -18.57 23.77 20.68
N GLU A 700 -18.41 24.78 21.55
CA GLU A 700 -18.98 24.76 22.91
C GLU A 700 -20.51 24.76 22.85
N GLU A 701 -21.09 25.37 21.83
CA GLU A 701 -22.50 25.27 21.47
C GLU A 701 -22.61 24.61 20.10
N THR A 702 -23.12 23.39 20.03
CA THR A 702 -23.25 22.61 18.82
C THR A 702 -23.98 23.39 17.70
N GLY A 703 -23.36 23.53 16.55
CA GLY A 703 -23.89 24.26 15.40
C GLY A 703 -23.63 25.78 15.46
N ASN A 704 -22.90 26.29 16.45
CA ASN A 704 -22.49 27.68 16.53
C ASN A 704 -20.99 27.85 16.29
N PRO A 705 -20.55 28.14 15.04
CA PRO A 705 -19.14 28.28 14.70
C PRO A 705 -18.39 29.37 15.48
N LYS A 706 -19.11 30.34 16.09
CA LYS A 706 -18.51 31.41 16.89
C LYS A 706 -17.97 30.92 18.23
N THR A 707 -18.45 29.76 18.70
CA THR A 707 -18.01 29.12 19.95
C THR A 707 -16.92 28.07 19.70
N ARG A 708 -16.40 28.01 18.47
CA ARG A 708 -15.39 27.03 18.06
C ARG A 708 -14.06 27.28 18.76
N ARG A 709 -13.56 26.22 19.41
CA ARG A 709 -12.26 26.18 20.08
C ARG A 709 -11.37 25.15 19.40
N TRP A 710 -10.22 25.58 18.89
CA TRP A 710 -9.21 24.70 18.31
C TRP A 710 -8.49 23.92 19.38
N ILE A 711 -8.36 22.60 19.20
CA ILE A 711 -7.83 21.69 20.22
C ILE A 711 -6.51 21.08 19.76
N GLU A 712 -6.40 20.70 18.48
CA GLU A 712 -5.27 19.98 17.95
C GLU A 712 -5.02 20.37 16.49
N THR A 713 -3.76 20.47 16.11
CA THR A 713 -3.33 20.56 14.71
C THR A 713 -2.28 19.50 14.47
N ARG A 714 -2.56 18.59 13.56
CA ARG A 714 -1.63 17.55 13.09
C ARG A 714 -0.97 18.00 11.80
N LEU A 715 0.34 17.78 11.72
CA LEU A 715 1.14 18.05 10.54
C LEU A 715 1.74 16.73 10.05
N MET A 716 1.63 16.46 8.74
CA MET A 716 2.35 15.38 8.08
C MET A 716 3.28 15.99 7.05
N LEU A 717 4.57 15.76 7.19
CA LEU A 717 5.61 16.13 6.25
C LEU A 717 5.93 14.92 5.38
N ARG A 718 6.01 15.18 4.07
CA ARG A 718 6.53 14.20 3.13
C ARG A 718 8.01 14.46 2.86
#